data_6199b5e771361a58d2c0a9974d6e1e8d
#
_entry.id   6199b5e771361a58d2c0a9974d6e1e8d
#
_cell.length_a   1.000
_cell.length_b   1.000
_cell.length_c   1.000
_cell.angle_alpha   90.00
_cell.angle_beta   90.00
_cell.angle_gamma   90.00
#
_symmetry.space_group_name_H-M   'P 1'
#
loop_
_entity.id
_entity.type
_entity.pdbx_description
1 polymer ?
#
loop_
_entity_poly.entity_id
_entity_poly.type
_entity_poly.pdbx_seq_one_letter_code
_entity_poly.pdbx_strand_id
1 'polypeptide(L)'
;MVVTHVSSDRDPWPSMRDETKTTRQFVRFGVASMRGCDSLLVQRWRPDQDSREPDLVDNDRFTFAGSFAVSGKNAAEKGSLVVSRFLFDLATATESSTITFTEYTNLLEGEFKNRLKTRAKPLAIAEALADQAFIALKLPPDLRPSVKCVVVSRSKPVKEGKKARKIRDARLFGNAYPGLLRQLRQDVEDCLVIGGAWDLLTQPSAESDFDAGCDDTVLERLETHRYPSARWPSDFSLSPYQQVAVNELFARTSREGIFSINGPPGTGKTTLVMDVVAEIISRRAEILLRFDNPLDAFKATASGSDHGSTFEIDSALHDFIIAVASSNNGAVNNLTLELPKRSKIGERYGKQLNYLPKLAERILAQHQVTSPAWGSVSVPLGNKQNRDRCASAVAELIDDGCPDDDDLSTRNWGEACAIYRAAKARVDDLKAKHVRLDELARSADEFGSLQKAAGARPPVVTASSARNGSLAMSQAEAMEAASHPIIAASQRQIEEAREELGKVVLPAEFLDADPRARAEMLVGTSTALEDARADLFVAAMALHQSFIAGAWDPISANLRAWTERIAHPETGGSPSSAVHLWSTFSLLVPVVSSTFCSFANVFASLGRDAIPWLIVDEAGQAAAHHAIDALSRAKRTIVIGDPFQLEPISAISSSVDDALASRFGIPREFRSKAGSLQTLADRINPFGARRNGKWIGAPLLVHRRCIEPMFSISNALAYEHSMVLVNNALQAENPVGNDRLAFGPESAWFNVRGASEMPDRFYVPEEGALACYIMSRLAECRPPQHRGQLPDLFVISPFRKVALGIREDLLANAPTMFGHTAPDVVEEWAERSIGTVHSFQGKEAEIVLLVLGASDAESISWALAKPNIMNVAVTRARRRLYVIGNRANWFQDSSRDAWMLGQGRDWLVDEADARALFSRSPHHKPHLRLVV
;
A
#
# COMPACT_ATOMS: atom_id res chain seq x y z
N MET A 1 -1.59 25.06 10.61
CA MET A 1 -2.99 25.30 11.08
C MET A 1 -2.90 25.55 12.58
N VAL A 2 -3.25 26.70 13.05
CA VAL A 2 -3.26 27.00 14.52
C VAL A 2 -4.69 26.80 15.00
N VAL A 3 -4.86 25.99 16.04
CA VAL A 3 -6.15 25.74 16.70
C VAL A 3 -6.08 26.40 18.06
N THR A 4 -6.96 27.37 18.30
CA THR A 4 -7.06 28.07 19.59
C THR A 4 -8.37 27.66 20.26
N HIS A 5 -8.26 27.02 21.42
CA HIS A 5 -9.40 26.72 22.28
C HIS A 5 -9.82 28.00 23.05
N VAL A 6 -11.08 28.37 22.96
CA VAL A 6 -11.58 29.58 23.57
C VAL A 6 -12.39 29.23 24.82
N SER A 7 -11.84 29.54 25.96
CA SER A 7 -12.61 29.75 27.23
C SER A 7 -13.03 31.22 27.33
N SER A 8 -14.10 31.48 28.03
CA SER A 8 -14.92 32.71 28.02
C SER A 8 -14.23 34.07 28.30
N ASP A 9 -12.95 34.10 28.67
CA ASP A 9 -12.33 35.31 29.27
C ASP A 9 -11.19 35.96 28.49
N ARG A 10 -10.81 35.47 27.32
CA ARG A 10 -9.76 36.07 26.46
C ARG A 10 -10.23 36.26 25.03
N ASP A 11 -9.86 37.42 24.45
CA ASP A 11 -10.09 37.67 23.02
C ASP A 11 -9.31 36.64 22.20
N PRO A 12 -9.99 35.73 21.46
CA PRO A 12 -9.37 34.60 20.82
C PRO A 12 -8.69 34.95 19.49
N TRP A 13 -8.71 36.22 19.10
CA TRP A 13 -8.26 36.64 17.78
C TRP A 13 -6.76 36.98 17.80
N PRO A 14 -5.87 36.11 17.29
CA PRO A 14 -4.48 36.46 17.10
C PRO A 14 -4.38 37.63 16.13
N SER A 15 -3.44 38.57 16.40
CA SER A 15 -3.18 39.71 15.53
C SER A 15 -2.88 39.23 14.08
N MET A 16 -3.70 39.68 13.15
CA MET A 16 -3.66 39.24 11.74
C MET A 16 -2.62 39.97 10.87
N ARG A 17 -1.56 40.53 11.40
CA ARG A 17 -0.62 41.33 10.60
C ARG A 17 0.64 40.54 10.26
N ASP A 18 0.52 39.57 9.39
CA ASP A 18 1.64 39.10 8.61
C ASP A 18 1.29 39.37 7.12
N GLU A 19 1.87 40.38 6.53
CA GLU A 19 1.62 40.86 5.17
C GLU A 19 2.06 39.84 4.13
N THR A 20 2.86 38.83 4.53
CA THR A 20 3.36 37.77 3.66
C THR A 20 2.40 36.57 3.54
N LYS A 21 1.32 36.52 4.33
CA LYS A 21 0.37 35.41 4.38
C LYS A 21 -1.07 35.85 4.29
N THR A 22 -1.85 35.15 3.47
CA THR A 22 -3.31 35.27 3.51
C THR A 22 -3.86 34.33 4.56
N THR A 23 -4.46 34.89 5.63
CA THR A 23 -5.07 34.11 6.72
C THR A 23 -6.59 34.18 6.65
N ARG A 24 -7.26 33.05 6.76
CA ARG A 24 -8.71 32.92 6.91
C ARG A 24 -9.03 32.18 8.18
N GLN A 25 -9.98 32.72 8.95
CA GLN A 25 -10.41 32.15 10.22
C GLN A 25 -11.80 31.53 10.09
N PHE A 26 -12.01 30.46 10.85
CA PHE A 26 -13.27 29.73 10.93
C PHE A 26 -13.59 29.49 12.38
N VAL A 27 -14.86 29.64 12.74
CA VAL A 27 -15.37 29.29 14.03
C VAL A 27 -16.16 28.00 13.94
N ARG A 28 -15.79 27.00 14.72
CA ARG A 28 -16.52 25.75 14.90
C ARG A 28 -17.38 25.86 16.15
N PHE A 29 -18.65 25.51 16.05
CA PHE A 29 -19.62 25.59 17.10
C PHE A 29 -20.27 24.24 17.43
N GLY A 30 -20.97 24.16 18.56
CA GLY A 30 -21.59 22.92 19.02
C GLY A 30 -20.54 21.84 19.26
N VAL A 31 -19.53 22.18 20.03
CA VAL A 31 -18.45 21.25 20.41
C VAL A 31 -19.02 20.14 21.28
N ALA A 32 -18.76 18.90 20.97
CA ALA A 32 -19.12 17.75 21.79
C ALA A 32 -17.93 16.82 21.97
N SER A 33 -17.75 16.28 23.15
CA SER A 33 -16.75 15.29 23.47
C SER A 33 -17.04 13.99 22.72
N MET A 34 -16.06 13.45 22.00
CA MET A 34 -16.21 12.13 21.34
C MET A 34 -16.43 11.03 22.39
N ARG A 35 -15.76 11.11 23.53
CA ARG A 35 -15.96 10.17 24.65
C ARG A 35 -17.40 10.22 25.17
N GLY A 36 -17.99 11.42 25.31
CA GLY A 36 -19.39 11.59 25.70
C GLY A 36 -20.33 11.01 24.63
N CYS A 37 -20.05 11.24 23.35
CA CYS A 37 -20.81 10.65 22.24
C CYS A 37 -20.75 9.11 22.26
N ASP A 38 -19.57 8.54 22.47
CA ASP A 38 -19.37 7.09 22.58
C ASP A 38 -20.14 6.52 23.79
N SER A 39 -20.06 7.16 24.95
CA SER A 39 -20.79 6.75 26.15
C SER A 39 -22.31 6.78 25.94
N LEU A 40 -22.84 7.80 25.26
CA LEU A 40 -24.26 7.89 24.92
C LEU A 40 -24.73 6.73 24.05
N LEU A 41 -23.92 6.34 23.02
CA LEU A 41 -24.23 5.23 22.13
C LEU A 41 -24.20 3.89 22.89
N VAL A 42 -23.18 3.65 23.70
CA VAL A 42 -23.06 2.42 24.50
C VAL A 42 -24.21 2.31 25.50
N GLN A 43 -24.50 3.38 26.25
CA GLN A 43 -25.59 3.40 27.25
C GLN A 43 -26.94 3.11 26.58
N ARG A 44 -27.20 3.61 25.38
CA ARG A 44 -28.47 3.42 24.68
C ARG A 44 -28.62 2.01 24.09
N TRP A 45 -27.54 1.42 23.60
CA TRP A 45 -27.63 0.15 22.87
C TRP A 45 -27.16 -1.07 23.66
N ARG A 46 -26.40 -0.87 24.73
CA ARG A 46 -25.92 -1.92 25.64
C ARG A 46 -25.94 -1.42 27.10
N PRO A 47 -27.13 -1.25 27.71
CA PRO A 47 -27.24 -0.72 29.07
C PRO A 47 -26.58 -1.60 30.13
N ASP A 48 -26.36 -2.89 29.86
CA ASP A 48 -25.78 -3.87 30.80
C ASP A 48 -24.24 -3.90 30.78
N GLN A 49 -23.58 -3.14 29.90
CA GLN A 49 -22.10 -3.05 29.89
C GLN A 49 -21.62 -1.80 30.66
N ASP A 50 -20.76 -2.06 31.64
CA ASP A 50 -20.05 -0.98 32.33
C ASP A 50 -19.07 -0.32 31.32
N SER A 51 -19.24 0.97 31.05
CA SER A 51 -18.50 1.73 30.03
C SER A 51 -17.05 2.05 30.41
N ARG A 52 -16.47 1.30 31.35
CA ARG A 52 -15.13 1.54 31.91
C ARG A 52 -14.01 0.75 31.25
N GLU A 53 -14.01 0.60 29.91
CA GLU A 53 -12.74 0.22 29.28
C GLU A 53 -11.80 1.43 29.29
N PRO A 54 -10.55 1.27 29.73
CA PRO A 54 -9.56 2.33 29.65
C PRO A 54 -9.25 2.57 28.16
N ASP A 55 -9.77 3.65 27.61
CA ASP A 55 -9.39 4.11 26.27
C ASP A 55 -7.93 4.56 26.30
N LEU A 56 -7.02 3.72 25.83
CA LEU A 56 -5.63 4.09 25.52
C LEU A 56 -5.54 5.06 24.32
N VAL A 57 -6.67 5.45 23.75
CA VAL A 57 -6.77 6.45 22.69
C VAL A 57 -6.84 7.83 23.32
N ASP A 58 -5.97 8.72 22.85
CA ASP A 58 -5.85 10.12 23.24
C ASP A 58 -7.24 10.81 23.34
N ASN A 59 -7.72 11.05 24.57
CA ASN A 59 -9.11 11.33 24.92
C ASN A 59 -9.58 12.76 24.62
N ASP A 60 -8.76 13.59 23.96
CA ASP A 60 -9.09 14.99 23.66
C ASP A 60 -9.69 15.20 22.25
N ARG A 61 -10.42 14.22 21.73
CA ARG A 61 -11.11 14.39 20.45
C ARG A 61 -12.48 15.04 20.65
N PHE A 62 -12.76 16.03 19.80
CA PHE A 62 -14.04 16.72 19.78
C PHE A 62 -14.66 16.66 18.39
N THR A 63 -15.98 16.56 18.35
CA THR A 63 -16.79 16.79 17.17
C THR A 63 -17.52 18.13 17.26
N PHE A 64 -18.19 18.55 16.19
CA PHE A 64 -18.78 19.87 16.05
C PHE A 64 -20.13 19.80 15.34
N ALA A 65 -21.09 20.65 15.74
CA ALA A 65 -22.36 20.79 15.04
C ALA A 65 -22.22 21.53 13.70
N GLY A 66 -21.26 22.45 13.61
CA GLY A 66 -21.01 23.15 12.37
C GLY A 66 -19.85 24.14 12.43
N SER A 67 -19.65 24.91 11.35
CA SER A 67 -18.68 25.99 11.27
C SER A 67 -19.11 27.10 10.35
N PHE A 68 -18.54 28.30 10.53
CA PHE A 68 -18.65 29.41 9.58
C PHE A 68 -17.35 30.19 9.49
N ALA A 69 -17.17 30.91 8.38
CA ALA A 69 -15.99 31.75 8.17
C ALA A 69 -16.13 33.13 8.80
N VAL A 70 -14.99 33.69 9.22
CA VAL A 70 -14.89 35.03 9.78
C VAL A 70 -14.01 35.91 8.89
N SER A 71 -14.48 37.11 8.58
CA SER A 71 -13.72 38.09 7.81
C SER A 71 -12.61 38.74 8.64
N GLY A 72 -11.62 39.33 7.99
CA GLY A 72 -10.55 40.11 8.65
C GLY A 72 -11.03 41.31 9.49
N LYS A 73 -12.33 41.62 9.49
CA LYS A 73 -12.99 42.62 10.33
C LYS A 73 -13.73 42.03 11.54
N ASN A 74 -13.39 40.79 11.90
CA ASN A 74 -14.07 40.05 12.99
C ASN A 74 -15.60 39.97 12.84
N ALA A 75 -16.09 39.82 11.62
CA ALA A 75 -17.49 39.60 11.29
C ALA A 75 -17.73 38.26 10.61
N ALA A 76 -18.79 37.55 10.94
CA ALA A 76 -19.16 36.31 10.29
C ALA A 76 -19.53 36.56 8.81
N GLU A 77 -19.00 35.74 7.92
CA GLU A 77 -19.23 35.87 6.46
C GLU A 77 -20.60 35.27 6.10
N LYS A 78 -21.43 36.07 5.40
CA LYS A 78 -22.73 35.62 4.88
C LYS A 78 -22.54 34.43 3.92
N GLY A 79 -23.38 33.40 4.06
CA GLY A 79 -23.34 32.20 3.21
C GLY A 79 -22.16 31.27 3.46
N SER A 80 -21.45 31.44 4.61
CA SER A 80 -20.32 30.59 4.96
C SER A 80 -20.66 29.48 5.96
N LEU A 81 -21.91 29.39 6.42
CA LEU A 81 -22.35 28.36 7.36
C LEU A 81 -22.27 26.97 6.70
N VAL A 82 -21.62 26.05 7.39
CA VAL A 82 -21.56 24.62 7.06
C VAL A 82 -22.04 23.83 8.26
N VAL A 83 -23.08 23.04 8.11
CA VAL A 83 -23.65 22.19 9.17
C VAL A 83 -23.04 20.81 9.10
N SER A 84 -22.54 20.31 10.23
CA SER A 84 -22.04 18.95 10.36
C SER A 84 -23.20 17.98 10.59
N ARG A 85 -23.12 16.85 9.93
CA ARG A 85 -24.14 15.82 10.07
C ARG A 85 -23.90 14.88 11.26
N PHE A 86 -22.69 14.82 11.80
CA PHE A 86 -22.31 13.84 12.82
C PHE A 86 -23.24 13.86 14.05
N LEU A 87 -23.42 15.02 14.68
CA LEU A 87 -24.28 15.12 15.86
C LEU A 87 -25.77 14.86 15.53
N PHE A 88 -26.19 15.20 14.32
CA PHE A 88 -27.52 14.85 13.84
C PHE A 88 -27.70 13.33 13.71
N ASP A 89 -26.77 12.67 13.04
CA ASP A 89 -26.80 11.21 12.86
C ASP A 89 -26.72 10.49 14.23
N LEU A 90 -25.92 11.00 15.18
CA LEU A 90 -25.86 10.52 16.56
C LEU A 90 -27.23 10.63 17.25
N ALA A 91 -27.86 11.80 17.20
CA ALA A 91 -29.17 12.01 17.82
C ALA A 91 -30.27 11.14 17.22
N THR A 92 -30.21 10.92 15.90
CA THR A 92 -31.14 10.01 15.20
C THR A 92 -30.87 8.55 15.58
N ALA A 93 -29.61 8.13 15.61
CA ALA A 93 -29.22 6.78 15.99
C ALA A 93 -29.57 6.44 17.44
N THR A 94 -29.55 7.42 18.33
CA THR A 94 -29.96 7.29 19.75
C THR A 94 -31.43 7.57 19.98
N GLU A 95 -32.21 7.82 18.93
CA GLU A 95 -33.64 8.15 18.99
C GLU A 95 -33.95 9.38 19.86
N SER A 96 -32.93 10.23 20.08
CA SER A 96 -33.05 11.45 20.87
C SER A 96 -33.90 12.52 20.16
N SER A 97 -33.88 12.52 18.81
CA SER A 97 -34.60 13.51 18.01
C SER A 97 -35.28 12.87 16.81
N THR A 98 -36.45 13.41 16.44
CA THR A 98 -37.22 13.00 15.25
C THR A 98 -37.18 14.01 14.12
N ILE A 99 -36.42 15.10 14.29
CA ILE A 99 -36.26 16.15 13.27
C ILE A 99 -35.52 15.61 12.03
N THR A 100 -35.90 16.02 10.83
CA THR A 100 -35.16 15.70 9.61
C THR A 100 -33.89 16.56 9.50
N PHE A 101 -32.89 16.07 8.73
CA PHE A 101 -31.66 16.84 8.52
C PHE A 101 -31.89 18.17 7.81
N THR A 102 -32.88 18.22 6.93
CA THR A 102 -33.27 19.46 6.24
C THR A 102 -33.85 20.48 7.22
N GLU A 103 -34.76 20.07 8.09
CA GLU A 103 -35.34 20.93 9.13
C GLU A 103 -34.28 21.42 10.11
N TYR A 104 -33.36 20.53 10.53
CA TYR A 104 -32.23 20.88 11.39
C TYR A 104 -31.31 21.93 10.74
N THR A 105 -30.97 21.73 9.45
CA THR A 105 -30.13 22.68 8.70
C THR A 105 -30.84 24.04 8.53
N ASN A 106 -32.12 24.03 8.16
CA ASN A 106 -32.91 25.26 8.00
C ASN A 106 -33.03 26.04 9.30
N LEU A 107 -33.16 25.35 10.45
CA LEU A 107 -33.20 25.98 11.76
C LEU A 107 -31.88 26.71 12.09
N LEU A 108 -30.74 26.08 11.87
CA LEU A 108 -29.43 26.67 12.09
C LEU A 108 -29.14 27.83 11.09
N GLU A 109 -29.54 27.67 9.82
CA GLU A 109 -29.43 28.76 8.85
C GLU A 109 -30.29 29.96 9.20
N GLY A 110 -31.51 29.74 9.71
CA GLY A 110 -32.41 30.78 10.16
C GLY A 110 -31.78 31.58 11.29
N GLU A 111 -31.28 30.90 12.31
CA GLU A 111 -30.62 31.56 13.46
C GLU A 111 -29.34 32.31 13.01
N PHE A 112 -28.52 31.72 12.14
CA PHE A 112 -27.34 32.37 11.60
C PHE A 112 -27.69 33.66 10.85
N LYS A 113 -28.70 33.62 9.96
CA LYS A 113 -29.19 34.81 9.25
C LYS A 113 -29.71 35.88 10.18
N ASN A 114 -30.42 35.52 11.25
CA ASN A 114 -30.93 36.46 12.26
C ASN A 114 -29.79 37.15 13.01
N ARG A 115 -28.79 36.40 13.45
CA ARG A 115 -27.62 36.94 14.15
C ARG A 115 -26.75 37.83 13.24
N LEU A 116 -26.66 37.52 11.94
CA LEU A 116 -26.00 38.40 10.97
C LEU A 116 -26.75 39.77 10.86
N LYS A 117 -28.09 39.78 10.87
CA LYS A 117 -28.88 41.03 10.83
C LYS A 117 -28.61 41.91 12.06
N THR A 118 -28.46 41.34 13.23
CA THR A 118 -28.17 42.04 14.48
C THR A 118 -26.68 42.38 14.63
N ARG A 119 -25.84 42.08 13.67
CA ARG A 119 -24.37 42.30 13.71
C ARG A 119 -23.70 41.70 14.96
N ALA A 120 -24.19 40.55 15.41
CA ALA A 120 -23.63 39.87 16.59
C ALA A 120 -22.17 39.48 16.33
N LYS A 121 -21.35 39.45 17.38
CA LYS A 121 -19.96 39.01 17.31
C LYS A 121 -19.89 37.50 16.96
N PRO A 122 -18.84 37.03 16.23
CA PRO A 122 -18.73 35.62 15.81
C PRO A 122 -18.89 34.60 16.95
N LEU A 123 -18.36 34.89 18.13
CA LEU A 123 -18.52 34.02 19.31
C LEU A 123 -19.95 33.91 19.77
N ALA A 124 -20.69 35.04 19.87
CA ALA A 124 -22.09 35.04 20.25
C ALA A 124 -22.97 34.33 19.19
N ILE A 125 -22.59 34.38 17.93
CA ILE A 125 -23.22 33.60 16.86
C ILE A 125 -22.97 32.11 17.09
N ALA A 126 -21.71 31.71 17.35
CA ALA A 126 -21.34 30.33 17.59
C ALA A 126 -22.04 29.71 18.80
N GLU A 127 -22.18 30.48 19.90
CA GLU A 127 -22.90 30.06 21.13
C GLU A 127 -24.39 29.84 20.82
N ALA A 128 -25.05 30.79 20.17
CA ALA A 128 -26.46 30.68 19.83
C ALA A 128 -26.74 29.49 18.90
N LEU A 129 -25.88 29.27 17.90
CA LEU A 129 -25.97 28.09 16.99
C LEU A 129 -25.71 26.78 17.73
N ALA A 130 -24.78 26.76 18.69
CA ALA A 130 -24.53 25.59 19.51
C ALA A 130 -25.74 25.23 20.36
N ASP A 131 -26.33 26.21 21.02
CA ASP A 131 -27.53 26.03 21.84
C ASP A 131 -28.71 25.51 21.00
N GLN A 132 -28.94 26.11 19.83
CA GLN A 132 -29.98 25.65 18.91
C GLN A 132 -29.72 24.20 18.45
N ALA A 133 -28.49 23.86 18.14
CA ALA A 133 -28.12 22.52 17.69
C ALA A 133 -28.43 21.47 18.79
N PHE A 134 -28.01 21.72 20.03
CA PHE A 134 -28.21 20.78 21.14
C PHE A 134 -29.67 20.66 21.54
N ILE A 135 -30.43 21.78 21.52
CA ILE A 135 -31.86 21.78 21.79
C ILE A 135 -32.61 20.99 20.69
N ALA A 136 -32.39 21.31 19.44
CA ALA A 136 -33.06 20.66 18.32
C ALA A 136 -32.82 19.15 18.29
N LEU A 137 -31.59 18.72 18.60
CA LEU A 137 -31.19 17.32 18.62
C LEU A 137 -31.50 16.63 19.98
N LYS A 138 -31.98 17.35 20.99
CA LYS A 138 -32.26 16.84 22.35
C LYS A 138 -31.06 16.10 22.96
N LEU A 139 -29.84 16.55 22.67
CA LEU A 139 -28.63 15.93 23.19
C LEU A 139 -28.37 16.34 24.65
N PRO A 140 -27.87 15.43 25.50
CA PRO A 140 -27.56 15.70 26.88
C PRO A 140 -26.58 16.87 27.07
N PRO A 141 -26.80 17.75 28.10
CA PRO A 141 -25.91 18.89 28.37
C PRO A 141 -24.46 18.48 28.72
N ASP A 142 -24.27 17.34 29.33
CA ASP A 142 -22.99 16.75 29.72
C ASP A 142 -22.10 16.35 28.55
N LEU A 143 -22.65 16.24 27.34
CA LEU A 143 -21.83 16.11 26.11
C LEU A 143 -21.03 17.39 25.80
N ARG A 144 -21.40 18.53 26.38
CA ARG A 144 -20.70 19.81 26.17
C ARG A 144 -19.46 19.90 27.06
N PRO A 145 -18.24 19.97 26.51
CA PRO A 145 -17.07 20.29 27.29
C PRO A 145 -17.13 21.76 27.74
N SER A 146 -16.19 22.14 28.61
CA SER A 146 -16.01 23.54 29.01
C SER A 146 -15.67 24.48 27.84
N VAL A 147 -15.20 23.91 26.73
CA VAL A 147 -14.89 24.63 25.49
C VAL A 147 -16.16 24.83 24.66
N LYS A 148 -16.61 26.09 24.52
CA LYS A 148 -17.85 26.43 23.81
C LYS A 148 -17.71 26.44 22.30
N CYS A 149 -16.56 26.87 21.81
CA CYS A 149 -16.24 26.87 20.38
C CYS A 149 -14.72 26.80 20.15
N VAL A 150 -14.31 26.48 18.91
CA VAL A 150 -12.91 26.41 18.50
C VAL A 150 -12.67 27.33 17.31
N VAL A 151 -11.68 28.21 17.40
CA VAL A 151 -11.23 29.05 16.28
C VAL A 151 -10.10 28.37 15.56
N VAL A 152 -10.26 28.17 14.25
CA VAL A 152 -9.29 27.56 13.37
C VAL A 152 -8.76 28.60 12.39
N SER A 153 -7.47 28.94 12.46
CA SER A 153 -6.80 29.83 11.53
C SER A 153 -6.03 29.05 10.47
N ARG A 154 -6.26 29.38 9.20
CA ARG A 154 -5.52 28.83 8.05
C ARG A 154 -4.77 29.92 7.34
N SER A 155 -3.45 29.80 7.26
CA SER A 155 -2.60 30.76 6.55
C SER A 155 -2.00 30.10 5.31
N LYS A 156 -1.90 30.87 4.21
CA LYS A 156 -1.17 30.48 3.01
C LYS A 156 -0.18 31.61 2.65
N PRO A 157 1.06 31.28 2.29
CA PRO A 157 2.00 32.29 1.82
C PRO A 157 1.46 32.97 0.54
N VAL A 158 1.62 34.28 0.46
CA VAL A 158 1.30 35.07 -0.75
C VAL A 158 2.53 34.98 -1.66
N LYS A 159 2.40 34.37 -2.83
CA LYS A 159 3.45 34.40 -3.87
C LYS A 159 3.47 35.79 -4.50
N GLU A 160 4.66 36.42 -4.54
CA GLU A 160 4.86 37.69 -5.18
C GLU A 160 4.24 37.76 -6.59
N GLY A 161 3.52 38.82 -6.86
CA GLY A 161 2.88 39.08 -8.18
C GLY A 161 1.54 38.41 -8.46
N LYS A 162 0.96 37.59 -7.53
CA LYS A 162 -0.38 37.01 -7.72
C LYS A 162 -1.37 37.53 -6.70
N LYS A 163 -2.58 37.99 -7.16
CA LYS A 163 -3.71 38.34 -6.28
C LYS A 163 -3.99 37.15 -5.33
N ALA A 164 -4.14 37.45 -4.04
CA ALA A 164 -4.43 36.46 -3.01
C ALA A 164 -5.62 35.56 -3.41
N ARG A 165 -5.37 34.29 -3.65
CA ARG A 165 -6.43 33.34 -4.03
C ARG A 165 -7.29 33.07 -2.81
N LYS A 166 -8.60 33.38 -2.91
CA LYS A 166 -9.57 33.11 -1.85
C LYS A 166 -9.46 31.67 -1.35
N ILE A 167 -9.15 31.48 -0.08
CA ILE A 167 -9.17 30.15 0.54
C ILE A 167 -10.63 29.69 0.60
N ARG A 168 -11.03 28.81 -0.31
CA ARG A 168 -12.37 28.23 -0.28
C ARG A 168 -12.45 27.20 0.86
N ASP A 169 -13.49 27.27 1.64
CA ASP A 169 -13.77 26.35 2.75
C ASP A 169 -14.51 25.08 2.28
N ALA A 170 -14.27 24.65 1.09
CA ALA A 170 -14.83 23.39 0.67
C ALA A 170 -14.22 22.28 1.54
N ARG A 171 -15.00 21.72 2.48
CA ARG A 171 -14.71 20.45 3.17
C ARG A 171 -13.90 20.51 4.48
N LEU A 172 -14.32 21.33 5.43
CA LEU A 172 -13.93 21.10 6.84
C LEU A 172 -14.49 19.77 7.40
N PHE A 173 -15.55 19.23 6.77
CA PHE A 173 -16.22 17.99 7.18
C PHE A 173 -16.39 17.00 6.01
N GLY A 174 -15.73 17.23 4.87
CA GLY A 174 -15.97 16.49 3.65
C GLY A 174 -15.14 15.22 3.52
N ASN A 175 -15.58 14.17 4.19
CA ASN A 175 -15.34 12.83 3.72
C ASN A 175 -16.49 12.47 2.76
N ALA A 176 -16.18 11.99 1.54
CA ALA A 176 -17.19 11.56 0.58
C ALA A 176 -17.98 10.31 1.06
N TYR A 177 -17.41 9.53 1.96
CA TYR A 177 -17.99 8.29 2.47
C TYR A 177 -19.42 8.40 3.03
N PRO A 178 -19.78 9.36 3.91
CA PRO A 178 -21.13 9.39 4.43
C PRO A 178 -22.19 9.64 3.35
N GLY A 179 -21.84 10.38 2.30
CA GLY A 179 -22.73 10.60 1.15
C GLY A 179 -22.91 9.32 0.34
N LEU A 180 -21.79 8.68 0.01
CA LEU A 180 -21.74 7.42 -0.70
C LEU A 180 -22.47 6.30 0.06
N LEU A 181 -22.17 6.11 1.34
CA LEU A 181 -22.80 5.06 2.14
C LEU A 181 -24.33 5.23 2.25
N ARG A 182 -24.81 6.47 2.26
CA ARG A 182 -26.27 6.72 2.20
C ARG A 182 -26.87 6.36 0.86
N GLN A 183 -26.18 6.68 -0.24
CA GLN A 183 -26.64 6.29 -1.57
C GLN A 183 -26.69 4.76 -1.68
N LEU A 184 -25.64 4.08 -1.27
CA LEU A 184 -25.57 2.62 -1.27
C LEU A 184 -26.64 2.00 -0.36
N ARG A 185 -26.91 2.60 0.80
CA ARG A 185 -28.00 2.17 1.66
C ARG A 185 -29.36 2.31 0.95
N GLN A 186 -29.61 3.45 0.29
CA GLN A 186 -30.83 3.65 -0.48
C GLN A 186 -30.93 2.63 -1.62
N ASP A 187 -29.81 2.41 -2.35
CA ASP A 187 -29.75 1.42 -3.42
C ASP A 187 -30.12 0.00 -2.91
N VAL A 188 -29.66 -0.38 -1.72
CA VAL A 188 -29.97 -1.67 -1.08
C VAL A 188 -31.44 -1.70 -0.60
N GLU A 189 -31.96 -0.61 -0.02
CA GLU A 189 -33.38 -0.48 0.38
C GLU A 189 -34.28 -0.55 -0.86
N ASP A 190 -33.86 -0.07 -2.00
CA ASP A 190 -34.54 -0.15 -3.29
C ASP A 190 -34.33 -1.51 -4.01
N CYS A 191 -33.80 -2.51 -3.31
CA CYS A 191 -33.46 -3.85 -3.83
C CYS A 191 -32.45 -3.85 -4.99
N LEU A 192 -31.60 -2.84 -5.09
CA LEU A 192 -30.51 -2.78 -6.05
C LEU A 192 -29.27 -3.50 -5.50
N VAL A 193 -28.61 -4.26 -6.34
CA VAL A 193 -27.35 -4.94 -6.01
C VAL A 193 -26.23 -3.90 -5.94
N ILE A 194 -25.33 -3.99 -4.97
CA ILE A 194 -24.17 -3.10 -4.88
C ILE A 194 -23.25 -3.29 -6.09
N GLY A 195 -23.08 -4.55 -6.50
CA GLY A 195 -22.35 -4.91 -7.73
C GLY A 195 -20.84 -5.03 -7.53
N GLY A 196 -20.19 -5.47 -8.59
CA GLY A 196 -18.75 -5.59 -8.67
C GLY A 196 -18.14 -6.60 -7.70
N ALA A 197 -16.88 -6.43 -7.45
CA ALA A 197 -16.13 -7.27 -6.52
C ALA A 197 -16.64 -7.20 -5.07
N TRP A 198 -17.44 -6.20 -4.70
CA TRP A 198 -18.04 -6.14 -3.37
C TRP A 198 -19.00 -7.30 -3.08
N ASP A 199 -19.80 -7.69 -4.03
CA ASP A 199 -20.76 -8.79 -3.85
C ASP A 199 -20.04 -10.13 -3.61
N LEU A 200 -18.88 -10.31 -4.21
CA LEU A 200 -18.03 -11.48 -3.98
C LEU A 200 -17.49 -11.53 -2.54
N LEU A 201 -17.10 -10.38 -1.96
CA LEU A 201 -16.62 -10.33 -0.57
C LEU A 201 -17.67 -10.72 0.46
N THR A 202 -18.93 -10.56 0.14
CA THR A 202 -20.04 -10.91 1.06
C THR A 202 -20.43 -12.38 1.01
N GLN A 203 -19.88 -13.16 0.08
CA GLN A 203 -20.12 -14.58 0.00
C GLN A 203 -19.57 -15.35 1.21
N PRO A 204 -20.07 -16.56 1.49
CA PRO A 204 -19.50 -17.45 2.50
C PRO A 204 -18.02 -17.71 2.24
N SER A 205 -17.30 -18.14 3.27
CA SER A 205 -15.89 -18.57 3.12
C SER A 205 -15.80 -19.65 2.05
N ALA A 206 -14.83 -19.51 1.17
CA ALA A 206 -14.46 -20.58 0.26
C ALA A 206 -13.87 -21.76 1.05
N GLU A 207 -14.16 -22.98 0.66
CA GLU A 207 -13.34 -24.10 1.12
C GLU A 207 -11.94 -23.97 0.53
N SER A 208 -10.92 -24.31 1.34
CA SER A 208 -9.53 -24.24 0.88
C SER A 208 -9.24 -25.36 -0.10
N ASP A 209 -9.21 -25.04 -1.39
CA ASP A 209 -8.91 -26.05 -2.43
C ASP A 209 -7.41 -26.37 -2.49
N PHE A 210 -6.57 -25.37 -2.18
CA PHE A 210 -5.13 -25.45 -2.41
C PHE A 210 -4.34 -24.87 -1.26
N ASP A 211 -3.51 -25.68 -0.65
CA ASP A 211 -2.52 -25.23 0.37
C ASP A 211 -1.18 -24.93 -0.31
N ALA A 212 -0.82 -23.65 -0.35
CA ALA A 212 0.48 -23.19 -0.84
C ALA A 212 1.67 -23.60 0.04
N GLY A 213 1.43 -24.27 1.19
CA GLY A 213 2.45 -24.93 1.98
C GLY A 213 2.86 -26.30 1.46
N CYS A 214 2.16 -26.85 0.45
CA CYS A 214 2.47 -28.12 -0.17
C CYS A 214 3.30 -27.91 -1.44
N ASP A 215 4.49 -28.51 -1.51
CA ASP A 215 5.43 -28.37 -2.63
C ASP A 215 4.82 -28.86 -3.96
N ASP A 216 4.06 -29.94 -3.95
CA ASP A 216 3.38 -30.46 -5.15
C ASP A 216 2.38 -29.45 -5.69
N THR A 217 1.59 -28.84 -4.83
CA THR A 217 0.66 -27.79 -5.20
C THR A 217 1.38 -26.59 -5.82
N VAL A 218 2.53 -26.20 -5.29
CA VAL A 218 3.36 -25.11 -5.81
C VAL A 218 3.89 -25.45 -7.21
N LEU A 219 4.41 -26.66 -7.41
CA LEU A 219 4.94 -27.11 -8.70
C LEU A 219 3.87 -27.15 -9.78
N GLU A 220 2.68 -27.68 -9.49
CA GLU A 220 1.55 -27.65 -10.43
C GLU A 220 1.19 -26.23 -10.89
N ARG A 221 1.39 -25.24 -10.03
CA ARG A 221 1.10 -23.83 -10.35
C ARG A 221 2.26 -23.14 -11.06
N LEU A 222 3.43 -23.76 -11.11
CA LEU A 222 4.62 -23.30 -11.85
C LEU A 222 4.78 -24.01 -13.22
N GLU A 223 3.79 -24.78 -13.67
CA GLU A 223 3.82 -25.32 -15.02
C GLU A 223 3.84 -24.21 -16.06
N THR A 224 4.67 -24.36 -17.10
CA THR A 224 4.97 -23.33 -18.11
C THR A 224 3.74 -22.76 -18.80
N HIS A 225 2.71 -23.57 -19.05
CA HIS A 225 1.48 -23.11 -19.70
C HIS A 225 0.68 -22.09 -18.87
N ARG A 226 0.90 -22.03 -17.55
CA ARG A 226 0.23 -21.10 -16.64
C ARG A 226 0.87 -19.72 -16.61
N TYR A 227 2.12 -19.60 -17.06
CA TYR A 227 2.84 -18.33 -17.06
C TYR A 227 2.16 -17.31 -17.98
N PRO A 228 1.97 -16.06 -17.54
CA PRO A 228 1.59 -14.95 -18.42
C PRO A 228 2.54 -14.84 -19.62
N SER A 229 2.07 -14.22 -20.70
CA SER A 229 2.87 -14.07 -21.92
C SER A 229 3.95 -13.00 -21.79
N ALA A 230 3.67 -11.95 -21.01
CA ALA A 230 4.60 -10.85 -20.78
C ALA A 230 5.05 -10.77 -19.33
N ARG A 231 6.17 -10.07 -19.10
CA ARG A 231 6.64 -9.65 -17.78
C ARG A 231 7.24 -8.26 -17.85
N TRP A 232 7.38 -7.62 -16.69
CA TRP A 232 8.08 -6.34 -16.60
C TRP A 232 9.57 -6.51 -16.95
N PRO A 233 10.16 -5.61 -17.76
CA PRO A 233 11.53 -5.75 -18.24
C PRO A 233 12.55 -5.29 -17.17
N SER A 234 12.58 -5.97 -16.04
CA SER A 234 13.54 -5.74 -14.95
C SER A 234 14.67 -6.75 -14.99
N ASP A 235 15.80 -6.44 -14.33
CA ASP A 235 16.94 -7.35 -14.20
C ASP A 235 16.63 -8.53 -13.23
N PHE A 236 15.50 -8.48 -12.53
CA PHE A 236 15.10 -9.49 -11.54
C PHE A 236 13.85 -10.23 -12.00
N SER A 237 13.92 -11.56 -12.01
CA SER A 237 12.75 -12.42 -12.18
C SER A 237 11.96 -12.54 -10.87
N LEU A 238 10.69 -12.89 -10.98
CA LEU A 238 9.88 -13.22 -9.81
C LEU A 238 10.42 -14.48 -9.12
N SER A 239 10.34 -14.51 -7.80
CA SER A 239 10.55 -15.75 -7.05
C SER A 239 9.42 -16.75 -7.34
N PRO A 240 9.63 -18.08 -7.13
CA PRO A 240 8.59 -19.07 -7.39
C PRO A 240 7.23 -18.73 -6.75
N TYR A 241 7.20 -18.31 -5.50
CA TYR A 241 5.94 -17.95 -4.82
C TYR A 241 5.27 -16.69 -5.37
N GLN A 242 6.05 -15.70 -5.83
CA GLN A 242 5.49 -14.55 -6.55
C GLN A 242 4.92 -14.98 -7.89
N GLN A 243 5.61 -15.87 -8.62
CA GLN A 243 5.15 -16.38 -9.91
C GLN A 243 3.87 -17.21 -9.76
N VAL A 244 3.79 -18.08 -8.75
CA VAL A 244 2.55 -18.82 -8.42
C VAL A 244 1.40 -17.86 -8.18
N ALA A 245 1.62 -16.80 -7.39
CA ALA A 245 0.57 -15.81 -7.13
C ALA A 245 0.09 -15.13 -8.41
N VAL A 246 0.99 -14.80 -9.34
CA VAL A 246 0.64 -14.20 -10.63
C VAL A 246 -0.10 -15.21 -11.53
N ASN A 247 0.36 -16.46 -11.59
CA ASN A 247 -0.26 -17.51 -12.39
C ASN A 247 -1.71 -17.78 -11.93
N GLU A 248 -1.91 -17.95 -10.61
CA GLU A 248 -3.23 -18.17 -10.02
C GLU A 248 -4.16 -16.95 -10.17
N LEU A 249 -3.61 -15.75 -10.02
CA LEU A 249 -4.34 -14.51 -10.25
C LEU A 249 -5.00 -14.52 -11.64
N PHE A 250 -4.23 -14.70 -12.70
CA PHE A 250 -4.77 -14.65 -14.06
C PHE A 250 -5.64 -15.85 -14.43
N ALA A 251 -5.43 -17.02 -13.81
CA ALA A 251 -6.28 -18.17 -13.98
C ALA A 251 -7.67 -17.95 -13.35
N ARG A 252 -7.74 -17.35 -12.16
CA ARG A 252 -8.97 -17.21 -11.37
C ARG A 252 -9.76 -15.93 -11.67
N THR A 253 -9.13 -14.90 -12.19
CA THR A 253 -9.76 -13.61 -12.48
C THR A 253 -9.93 -13.34 -13.99
N SER A 254 -10.14 -14.37 -14.76
CA SER A 254 -10.21 -14.25 -16.24
C SER A 254 -11.34 -13.32 -16.71
N ARG A 255 -12.50 -13.35 -16.05
CA ARG A 255 -13.66 -12.50 -16.36
C ARG A 255 -13.93 -11.51 -15.22
N GLU A 256 -14.12 -12.00 -14.02
CA GLU A 256 -14.40 -11.25 -12.80
C GLU A 256 -13.79 -12.01 -11.63
N GLY A 257 -13.61 -11.38 -10.49
CA GLY A 257 -13.13 -12.07 -9.31
C GLY A 257 -12.31 -11.20 -8.36
N ILE A 258 -12.07 -11.75 -7.18
CA ILE A 258 -11.14 -11.21 -6.19
C ILE A 258 -10.05 -12.24 -5.95
N PHE A 259 -8.81 -11.78 -5.95
CA PHE A 259 -7.67 -12.60 -5.60
C PHE A 259 -6.83 -11.89 -4.53
N SER A 260 -6.60 -12.56 -3.42
CA SER A 260 -5.78 -11.99 -2.33
C SER A 260 -4.38 -12.55 -2.32
N ILE A 261 -3.42 -11.65 -2.05
CA ILE A 261 -1.99 -11.95 -1.94
C ILE A 261 -1.51 -11.49 -0.57
N ASN A 262 -0.97 -12.40 0.19
CA ASN A 262 -0.32 -12.09 1.45
C ASN A 262 1.14 -11.73 1.19
N GLY A 263 1.45 -10.45 1.36
CA GLY A 263 2.78 -9.91 1.10
C GLY A 263 3.43 -9.30 2.34
N PRO A 264 4.17 -10.07 3.14
CA PRO A 264 4.99 -9.55 4.22
C PRO A 264 5.93 -8.41 3.78
N PRO A 265 6.55 -7.67 4.74
CA PRO A 265 7.55 -6.67 4.41
C PRO A 265 8.69 -7.26 3.59
N GLY A 266 9.15 -6.52 2.57
CA GLY A 266 10.33 -6.93 1.79
C GLY A 266 10.15 -8.12 0.86
N THR A 267 8.91 -8.60 0.62
CA THR A 267 8.64 -9.75 -0.26
C THR A 267 8.41 -9.37 -1.73
N GLY A 268 8.69 -8.13 -2.12
CA GLY A 268 8.64 -7.70 -3.52
C GLY A 268 7.23 -7.54 -4.08
N LYS A 269 6.24 -7.08 -3.27
CA LYS A 269 4.88 -6.74 -3.72
C LYS A 269 4.87 -5.85 -4.96
N THR A 270 5.69 -4.80 -4.98
CA THR A 270 5.79 -3.87 -6.12
C THR A 270 6.27 -4.56 -7.39
N THR A 271 7.24 -5.48 -7.28
CA THR A 271 7.77 -6.24 -8.44
C THR A 271 6.68 -7.14 -9.03
N LEU A 272 5.90 -7.81 -8.17
CA LEU A 272 4.76 -8.61 -8.61
C LEU A 272 3.70 -7.74 -9.33
N VAL A 273 3.37 -6.57 -8.80
CA VAL A 273 2.41 -5.64 -9.42
C VAL A 273 2.93 -5.16 -10.79
N MET A 274 4.23 -4.93 -10.93
CA MET A 274 4.83 -4.57 -12.23
C MET A 274 4.58 -5.66 -13.29
N ASP A 275 4.78 -6.94 -12.94
CA ASP A 275 4.52 -8.06 -13.87
C ASP A 275 3.02 -8.18 -14.22
N VAL A 276 2.13 -7.97 -13.26
CA VAL A 276 0.68 -7.92 -13.51
C VAL A 276 0.33 -6.81 -14.50
N VAL A 277 0.88 -5.60 -14.30
CA VAL A 277 0.67 -4.47 -15.21
C VAL A 277 1.21 -4.78 -16.61
N ALA A 278 2.38 -5.41 -16.71
CA ALA A 278 2.98 -5.79 -17.99
C ALA A 278 2.10 -6.77 -18.77
N GLU A 279 1.56 -7.77 -18.11
CA GLU A 279 0.65 -8.73 -18.76
C GLU A 279 -0.66 -8.07 -19.21
N ILE A 280 -1.27 -7.19 -18.40
CA ILE A 280 -2.51 -6.49 -18.77
C ILE A 280 -2.26 -5.61 -20.00
N ILE A 281 -1.14 -4.89 -20.07
CA ILE A 281 -0.76 -4.07 -21.21
C ILE A 281 -0.52 -4.94 -22.46
N SER A 282 0.14 -6.09 -22.31
CA SER A 282 0.38 -7.01 -23.43
C SER A 282 -0.92 -7.60 -23.96
N ARG A 283 -1.87 -7.95 -23.09
CA ARG A 283 -3.22 -8.40 -23.52
C ARG A 283 -3.96 -7.30 -24.28
N ARG A 284 -3.81 -6.04 -23.90
CA ARG A 284 -4.35 -4.91 -24.67
C ARG A 284 -3.70 -4.81 -26.05
N ALA A 285 -2.39 -5.03 -26.14
CA ALA A 285 -1.68 -5.08 -27.43
C ALA A 285 -2.24 -6.14 -28.37
N GLU A 286 -2.62 -7.32 -27.86
CA GLU A 286 -3.29 -8.36 -28.66
C GLU A 286 -4.65 -7.89 -29.22
N ILE A 287 -5.38 -7.04 -28.49
CA ILE A 287 -6.62 -6.46 -29.00
C ILE A 287 -6.33 -5.41 -30.08
N LEU A 288 -5.29 -4.59 -29.89
CA LEU A 288 -4.88 -3.58 -30.87
C LEU A 288 -4.53 -4.20 -32.24
N LEU A 289 -3.97 -5.40 -32.28
CA LEU A 289 -3.68 -6.13 -33.52
C LEU A 289 -4.89 -6.50 -34.38
N ARG A 290 -6.12 -6.35 -33.85
CA ARG A 290 -7.35 -6.63 -34.58
C ARG A 290 -7.73 -5.53 -35.57
N PHE A 291 -7.10 -4.35 -35.44
CA PHE A 291 -7.37 -3.20 -36.28
C PHE A 291 -6.32 -3.11 -37.40
N ASP A 292 -6.77 -3.07 -38.64
CA ASP A 292 -5.88 -2.87 -39.77
C ASP A 292 -5.32 -1.45 -39.78
N ASN A 293 -6.12 -0.48 -39.33
CA ASN A 293 -5.71 0.90 -39.12
C ASN A 293 -6.12 1.33 -37.70
N PRO A 294 -5.28 2.05 -36.94
CA PRO A 294 -5.61 2.56 -35.61
C PRO A 294 -6.91 3.38 -35.56
N LEU A 295 -7.24 4.12 -36.61
CA LEU A 295 -8.46 4.89 -36.73
C LEU A 295 -9.74 4.02 -36.72
N ASP A 296 -9.67 2.78 -37.15
CA ASP A 296 -10.83 1.86 -37.17
C ASP A 296 -11.35 1.54 -35.77
N ALA A 297 -10.54 1.78 -34.75
CA ALA A 297 -10.95 1.63 -33.37
C ALA A 297 -11.85 2.77 -32.84
N PHE A 298 -12.07 3.83 -33.64
CA PHE A 298 -12.80 5.02 -33.20
C PHE A 298 -13.99 5.32 -34.09
N LYS A 299 -15.13 5.68 -33.48
CA LYS A 299 -16.36 6.12 -34.18
C LYS A 299 -16.77 7.48 -33.66
N ALA A 300 -17.05 8.44 -34.56
CA ALA A 300 -17.53 9.74 -34.16
C ALA A 300 -18.91 9.63 -33.46
N THR A 301 -19.08 10.31 -32.32
CA THR A 301 -20.38 10.39 -31.64
C THR A 301 -21.30 11.34 -32.36
N ALA A 302 -22.58 10.99 -32.52
CA ALA A 302 -23.59 11.82 -33.19
C ALA A 302 -24.01 13.07 -32.43
N SER A 303 -23.57 13.26 -31.19
CA SER A 303 -23.92 14.41 -30.35
C SER A 303 -22.79 15.41 -30.31
N GLY A 304 -22.95 16.50 -31.03
CA GLY A 304 -22.15 17.72 -30.82
C GLY A 304 -22.42 18.28 -29.43
N SER A 305 -21.49 18.06 -28.49
CA SER A 305 -21.44 18.83 -27.26
C SER A 305 -20.88 20.23 -27.58
N ASP A 306 -21.18 21.25 -26.76
CA ASP A 306 -20.59 22.58 -26.87
C ASP A 306 -19.04 22.59 -26.86
N HIS A 307 -18.40 21.44 -26.62
CA HIS A 307 -16.95 21.26 -26.45
C HIS A 307 -16.27 20.46 -27.58
N GLY A 308 -16.91 20.27 -28.75
CA GLY A 308 -16.34 19.55 -29.88
C GLY A 308 -16.79 18.07 -29.97
N SER A 309 -16.38 17.43 -31.08
CA SER A 309 -16.73 16.03 -31.34
C SER A 309 -15.90 15.12 -30.46
N THR A 310 -16.55 14.17 -29.74
CA THR A 310 -15.89 13.06 -29.06
C THR A 310 -16.05 11.80 -29.88
N PHE A 311 -15.25 10.78 -29.55
CA PHE A 311 -15.25 9.50 -30.27
C PHE A 311 -15.50 8.34 -29.29
N GLU A 312 -16.31 7.41 -29.74
CA GLU A 312 -16.44 6.10 -29.09
C GLU A 312 -15.24 5.24 -29.48
N ILE A 313 -14.46 4.79 -28.52
CA ILE A 313 -13.42 3.78 -28.74
C ILE A 313 -14.04 2.38 -28.71
N ASP A 314 -13.52 1.45 -29.48
CA ASP A 314 -14.02 0.07 -29.53
C ASP A 314 -14.13 -0.56 -28.13
N SER A 315 -15.23 -1.24 -27.87
CA SER A 315 -15.55 -1.81 -26.55
C SER A 315 -14.56 -2.88 -26.08
N ALA A 316 -13.85 -3.55 -27.01
CA ALA A 316 -12.79 -4.49 -26.64
C ALA A 316 -11.62 -3.81 -25.93
N LEU A 317 -11.45 -2.49 -26.09
CA LEU A 317 -10.42 -1.70 -25.41
C LEU A 317 -10.87 -1.15 -24.04
N HIS A 318 -12.11 -1.39 -23.63
CA HIS A 318 -12.59 -0.95 -22.32
C HIS A 318 -12.03 -1.77 -21.16
N ASP A 319 -11.45 -2.95 -21.37
CA ASP A 319 -11.10 -3.93 -20.32
C ASP A 319 -9.68 -3.76 -19.75
N PHE A 320 -9.06 -2.58 -19.90
CA PHE A 320 -7.63 -2.39 -19.60
C PHE A 320 -7.28 -1.19 -18.72
N ILE A 321 -8.27 -0.51 -18.13
CA ILE A 321 -8.03 0.52 -17.11
C ILE A 321 -7.59 -0.17 -15.83
N ILE A 322 -6.47 0.26 -15.26
CA ILE A 322 -5.94 -0.24 -14.00
C ILE A 322 -6.05 0.86 -12.94
N ALA A 323 -6.93 0.66 -11.97
CA ALA A 323 -7.02 1.53 -10.81
C ALA A 323 -6.22 0.94 -9.63
N VAL A 324 -5.48 1.78 -8.93
CA VAL A 324 -4.79 1.42 -7.68
C VAL A 324 -5.43 2.18 -6.54
N ALA A 325 -5.82 1.48 -5.48
CA ALA A 325 -6.45 2.07 -4.30
C ALA A 325 -5.75 1.67 -3.01
N SER A 326 -5.70 2.58 -2.04
CA SER A 326 -5.23 2.29 -0.68
C SER A 326 -5.87 3.24 0.33
N SER A 327 -5.85 2.90 1.60
CA SER A 327 -6.20 3.82 2.69
C SER A 327 -5.11 4.87 2.93
N ASN A 328 -3.87 4.62 2.52
CA ASN A 328 -2.71 5.44 2.80
C ASN A 328 -2.21 6.19 1.54
N ASN A 329 -2.11 7.53 1.63
CA ASN A 329 -1.54 8.35 0.55
C ASN A 329 -0.09 7.97 0.22
N GLY A 330 0.70 7.56 1.21
CA GLY A 330 2.09 7.14 1.01
C GLY A 330 2.17 5.89 0.13
N ALA A 331 1.36 4.87 0.39
CA ALA A 331 1.33 3.64 -0.39
C ALA A 331 0.93 3.92 -1.85
N VAL A 332 -0.15 4.70 -2.04
CA VAL A 332 -0.62 5.11 -3.37
C VAL A 332 0.48 5.82 -4.17
N ASN A 333 1.15 6.80 -3.56
CA ASN A 333 2.19 7.57 -4.24
C ASN A 333 3.44 6.71 -4.50
N ASN A 334 3.85 5.86 -3.56
CA ASN A 334 5.04 5.04 -3.71
C ASN A 334 4.93 4.14 -4.94
N LEU A 335 3.86 3.36 -5.07
CA LEU A 335 3.68 2.49 -6.22
C LEU A 335 3.63 3.31 -7.54
N THR A 336 2.81 4.36 -7.58
CA THR A 336 2.54 5.09 -8.80
C THR A 336 3.72 5.96 -9.28
N LEU A 337 4.49 6.53 -8.37
CA LEU A 337 5.67 7.32 -8.74
C LEU A 337 6.93 6.47 -8.96
N GLU A 338 6.90 5.19 -8.59
CA GLU A 338 8.00 4.25 -8.85
C GLU A 338 7.96 3.66 -10.27
N LEU A 339 6.78 3.30 -10.77
CA LEU A 339 6.61 2.63 -12.07
C LEU A 339 7.26 3.38 -13.25
N PRO A 340 7.15 4.72 -13.37
CA PRO A 340 7.74 5.46 -14.48
C PRO A 340 9.27 5.59 -14.42
N LYS A 341 9.91 5.33 -13.25
CA LYS A 341 11.35 5.58 -13.09
C LYS A 341 12.19 4.63 -13.93
N ARG A 342 13.22 5.17 -14.58
CA ARG A 342 14.17 4.38 -15.37
C ARG A 342 14.90 3.31 -14.56
N SER A 343 15.09 3.51 -13.26
CA SER A 343 15.67 2.52 -12.35
C SER A 343 14.80 1.26 -12.11
N LYS A 344 13.56 1.24 -12.63
CA LYS A 344 12.67 0.07 -12.53
C LYS A 344 12.69 -0.81 -13.78
N ILE A 345 13.47 -0.46 -14.77
CA ILE A 345 13.74 -1.28 -15.95
C ILE A 345 15.21 -1.66 -15.98
N GLY A 346 15.51 -2.85 -16.49
CA GLY A 346 16.86 -3.37 -16.63
C GLY A 346 17.67 -2.56 -17.65
N GLU A 347 18.99 -2.53 -17.45
CA GLU A 347 19.89 -1.74 -18.29
C GLU A 347 19.77 -2.11 -19.78
N ARG A 348 19.56 -3.40 -20.09
CA ARG A 348 19.35 -3.91 -21.44
C ARG A 348 18.22 -3.18 -22.18
N TYR A 349 17.14 -2.84 -21.47
CA TYR A 349 15.93 -2.24 -22.04
C TYR A 349 15.93 -0.71 -22.01
N GLY A 350 16.89 -0.11 -21.30
CA GLY A 350 16.94 1.32 -21.07
C GLY A 350 16.99 2.20 -22.32
N LYS A 351 17.53 1.66 -23.44
CA LYS A 351 17.55 2.36 -24.74
C LYS A 351 16.33 2.05 -25.61
N GLN A 352 15.65 0.93 -25.35
CA GLN A 352 14.55 0.43 -26.18
C GLN A 352 13.17 0.92 -25.68
N LEU A 353 13.07 1.21 -24.37
CA LEU A 353 11.84 1.69 -23.73
C LEU A 353 11.89 3.20 -23.54
N ASN A 354 11.02 3.89 -24.27
CA ASN A 354 10.86 5.33 -24.20
C ASN A 354 9.41 5.72 -24.55
N TYR A 355 8.47 5.42 -23.62
CA TYR A 355 7.04 5.57 -23.86
C TYR A 355 6.52 6.91 -23.38
N LEU A 356 6.17 7.84 -24.28
CA LEU A 356 5.68 9.19 -23.99
C LEU A 356 6.50 9.87 -22.88
N PRO A 357 7.84 9.95 -22.99
CA PRO A 357 8.73 10.36 -21.91
C PRO A 357 8.46 11.80 -21.45
N LYS A 358 8.15 12.72 -22.37
CA LYS A 358 7.81 14.13 -22.07
C LYS A 358 6.62 14.21 -21.10
N LEU A 359 5.57 13.40 -21.32
CA LEU A 359 4.41 13.35 -20.42
C LEU A 359 4.82 12.78 -19.03
N ALA A 360 5.61 11.71 -19.00
CA ALA A 360 6.10 11.11 -17.76
C ALA A 360 6.94 12.10 -16.94
N GLU A 361 7.86 12.79 -17.58
CA GLU A 361 8.73 13.80 -16.93
C GLU A 361 7.93 14.97 -16.38
N ARG A 362 6.93 15.49 -17.13
CA ARG A 362 6.00 16.53 -16.65
C ARG A 362 5.26 16.07 -15.39
N ILE A 363 4.73 14.83 -15.39
CA ILE A 363 4.04 14.27 -14.23
C ILE A 363 4.99 14.16 -13.04
N LEU A 364 6.17 13.57 -13.21
CA LEU A 364 7.15 13.38 -12.13
C LEU A 364 7.66 14.71 -11.57
N ALA A 365 8.00 15.68 -12.44
CA ALA A 365 8.47 17.00 -12.01
C ALA A 365 7.44 17.75 -11.15
N GLN A 366 6.16 17.63 -11.48
CA GLN A 366 5.07 18.21 -10.68
C GLN A 366 4.95 17.58 -9.27
N HIS A 367 5.50 16.37 -9.09
CA HIS A 367 5.59 15.68 -7.80
C HIS A 367 6.97 15.81 -7.13
N GLN A 368 7.83 16.68 -7.65
CA GLN A 368 9.20 16.90 -7.15
C GLN A 368 10.10 15.65 -7.23
N VAL A 369 9.79 14.75 -8.16
CA VAL A 369 10.62 13.58 -8.45
C VAL A 369 11.57 13.93 -9.58
N THR A 370 12.87 13.92 -9.30
CA THR A 370 13.95 14.30 -10.24
C THR A 370 14.55 13.11 -10.98
N SER A 371 14.07 11.89 -10.70
CA SER A 371 14.57 10.69 -11.36
C SER A 371 14.15 10.64 -12.83
N PRO A 372 15.04 10.22 -13.75
CA PRO A 372 14.68 10.04 -15.15
C PRO A 372 13.53 9.05 -15.31
N ALA A 373 12.59 9.38 -16.22
CA ALA A 373 11.49 8.51 -16.58
C ALA A 373 11.81 7.68 -17.82
N TRP A 374 11.18 6.51 -17.92
CA TRP A 374 11.16 5.71 -19.14
C TRP A 374 9.80 5.78 -19.85
N GLY A 375 8.73 6.11 -19.10
CA GLY A 375 7.41 6.12 -19.72
C GLY A 375 6.28 6.61 -18.83
N SER A 376 5.20 7.08 -19.43
CA SER A 376 4.00 7.60 -18.77
C SER A 376 3.03 6.47 -18.40
N VAL A 377 3.47 5.51 -17.59
CA VAL A 377 2.67 4.31 -17.27
C VAL A 377 1.74 4.49 -16.09
N SER A 378 1.94 5.53 -15.27
CA SER A 378 1.12 5.70 -14.07
C SER A 378 1.03 7.16 -13.59
N VAL A 379 -0.11 7.51 -12.96
CA VAL A 379 -0.35 8.85 -12.40
C VAL A 379 -1.19 8.80 -11.13
N PRO A 380 -0.84 9.56 -10.06
CA PRO A 380 -1.68 9.72 -8.89
C PRO A 380 -2.74 10.81 -9.12
N LEU A 381 -4.04 10.48 -8.94
CA LEU A 381 -5.16 11.41 -9.09
C LEU A 381 -5.93 11.69 -7.77
N GLY A 382 -5.47 11.15 -6.65
CA GLY A 382 -6.20 11.07 -5.38
C GLY A 382 -6.64 12.41 -4.76
N ASN A 383 -6.10 13.55 -5.16
CA ASN A 383 -6.53 14.87 -4.68
C ASN A 383 -6.71 15.86 -5.81
N LYS A 384 -7.40 16.98 -5.54
CA LYS A 384 -7.69 17.99 -6.59
C LYS A 384 -6.42 18.52 -7.24
N GLN A 385 -5.37 18.78 -6.46
CA GLN A 385 -4.12 19.31 -6.98
C GLN A 385 -3.45 18.33 -7.97
N ASN A 386 -3.49 17.04 -7.67
CA ASN A 386 -2.95 16.01 -8.56
C ASN A 386 -3.78 15.91 -9.85
N ARG A 387 -5.11 15.99 -9.76
CA ARG A 387 -5.98 16.03 -10.95
C ARG A 387 -5.71 17.24 -11.82
N ASP A 388 -5.65 18.44 -11.21
CA ASP A 388 -5.36 19.70 -11.93
C ASP A 388 -3.97 19.62 -12.61
N ARG A 389 -2.97 19.03 -11.95
CA ARG A 389 -1.62 18.83 -12.51
C ARG A 389 -1.64 17.86 -13.70
N CYS A 390 -2.29 16.72 -13.54
CA CYS A 390 -2.39 15.74 -14.61
C CYS A 390 -3.13 16.33 -15.82
N ALA A 391 -4.25 17.01 -15.60
CA ALA A 391 -4.99 17.68 -16.67
C ALA A 391 -4.11 18.70 -17.41
N SER A 392 -3.31 19.50 -16.70
CA SER A 392 -2.37 20.44 -17.31
C SER A 392 -1.30 19.74 -18.14
N ALA A 393 -0.70 18.64 -17.62
CA ALA A 393 0.33 17.91 -18.36
C ALA A 393 -0.22 17.26 -19.65
N VAL A 394 -1.46 16.75 -19.60
CA VAL A 394 -2.14 16.20 -20.78
C VAL A 394 -2.51 17.31 -21.77
N ALA A 395 -2.99 18.47 -21.30
CA ALA A 395 -3.28 19.60 -22.17
C ALA A 395 -2.03 20.11 -22.89
N GLU A 396 -0.91 20.23 -22.19
CA GLU A 396 0.38 20.58 -22.79
C GLU A 396 0.84 19.53 -23.84
N LEU A 397 0.59 18.23 -23.59
CA LEU A 397 0.88 17.19 -24.59
C LEU A 397 0.01 17.37 -25.86
N ILE A 398 -1.27 17.71 -25.69
CA ILE A 398 -2.17 17.96 -26.83
C ILE A 398 -1.74 19.19 -27.61
N ASP A 399 -1.29 20.25 -26.94
CA ASP A 399 -0.83 21.48 -27.54
C ASP A 399 0.52 21.31 -28.27
N ASP A 400 1.38 20.41 -27.79
CA ASP A 400 2.61 20.02 -28.49
C ASP A 400 2.33 19.27 -29.82
N GLY A 401 1.14 18.69 -29.97
CA GLY A 401 0.74 17.92 -31.14
C GLY A 401 0.90 16.42 -30.97
N CYS A 402 0.87 15.70 -32.10
CA CYS A 402 1.12 14.27 -32.08
C CYS A 402 2.47 13.99 -31.41
N PRO A 403 2.58 13.02 -30.50
CA PRO A 403 3.85 12.64 -29.90
C PRO A 403 4.75 12.01 -30.97
N ASP A 404 5.27 12.86 -31.88
CA ASP A 404 6.29 12.47 -32.82
C ASP A 404 7.65 12.44 -32.15
N ASP A 405 8.37 11.48 -32.41
CA ASP A 405 9.54 11.05 -31.69
C ASP A 405 10.85 11.50 -32.17
N ASP A 406 11.61 11.86 -31.23
CA ASP A 406 13.03 12.09 -31.47
C ASP A 406 13.87 10.79 -31.57
N ASP A 407 13.36 9.54 -31.47
CA ASP A 407 14.28 8.39 -31.69
C ASP A 407 13.72 6.97 -31.97
N LEU A 408 12.42 6.67 -31.83
CA LEU A 408 11.95 5.27 -31.99
C LEU A 408 10.63 5.09 -32.78
N SER A 409 10.00 6.11 -33.21
CA SER A 409 8.57 6.10 -33.55
C SER A 409 8.23 6.22 -35.02
N THR A 410 9.17 6.28 -35.87
CA THR A 410 8.88 6.23 -37.34
C THR A 410 8.48 4.82 -37.81
N ARG A 411 8.22 3.88 -36.87
CA ARG A 411 7.68 2.57 -37.21
C ARG A 411 6.22 2.75 -37.62
N ASN A 412 5.92 2.47 -38.86
CA ASN A 412 4.53 2.48 -39.31
C ASN A 412 3.75 1.37 -38.56
N TRP A 413 2.43 1.52 -38.49
CA TRP A 413 1.56 0.57 -37.79
C TRP A 413 1.81 -0.90 -38.17
N GLY A 414 1.98 -1.20 -39.45
CA GLY A 414 2.25 -2.55 -39.99
C GLY A 414 3.55 -3.14 -39.43
N GLU A 415 4.61 -2.34 -39.32
CA GLU A 415 5.90 -2.76 -38.77
C GLU A 415 5.80 -3.04 -37.26
N ALA A 416 5.14 -2.19 -36.49
CA ALA A 416 4.92 -2.40 -35.08
C ALA A 416 4.10 -3.68 -34.81
N CYS A 417 3.07 -3.94 -35.62
CA CYS A 417 2.31 -5.19 -35.59
C CYS A 417 3.17 -6.42 -35.88
N ALA A 418 4.05 -6.34 -36.88
CA ALA A 418 4.95 -7.45 -37.24
C ALA A 418 5.95 -7.78 -36.14
N ILE A 419 6.52 -6.76 -35.47
CA ILE A 419 7.45 -6.92 -34.37
C ILE A 419 6.75 -7.58 -33.17
N TYR A 420 5.54 -7.10 -32.81
CA TYR A 420 4.79 -7.70 -31.71
C TYR A 420 4.44 -9.17 -32.00
N ARG A 421 3.96 -9.48 -33.20
CA ARG A 421 3.66 -10.87 -33.63
C ARG A 421 4.89 -11.77 -33.57
N ALA A 422 6.05 -11.26 -33.98
CA ALA A 422 7.30 -12.01 -33.90
C ALA A 422 7.73 -12.28 -32.45
N ALA A 423 7.64 -11.26 -31.58
CA ALA A 423 7.93 -11.41 -30.15
C ALA A 423 6.97 -12.41 -29.48
N LYS A 424 5.66 -12.33 -29.79
CA LYS A 424 4.67 -13.29 -29.27
C LYS A 424 4.93 -14.71 -29.73
N ALA A 425 5.23 -14.91 -31.03
CA ALA A 425 5.56 -16.23 -31.57
C ALA A 425 6.80 -16.83 -30.90
N ARG A 426 7.80 -15.99 -30.56
CA ARG A 426 8.98 -16.44 -29.82
C ARG A 426 8.64 -16.91 -28.40
N VAL A 427 7.78 -16.19 -27.68
CA VAL A 427 7.31 -16.61 -26.35
C VAL A 427 6.56 -17.95 -26.45
N ASP A 428 5.68 -18.10 -27.43
CA ASP A 428 4.89 -19.32 -27.61
C ASP A 428 5.76 -20.53 -27.99
N ASP A 429 6.77 -20.34 -28.85
CA ASP A 429 7.76 -21.35 -29.18
C ASP A 429 8.57 -21.83 -27.98
N LEU A 430 9.10 -20.87 -27.20
CA LEU A 430 9.86 -21.19 -25.99
C LEU A 430 8.98 -21.90 -24.92
N LYS A 431 7.71 -21.49 -24.77
CA LYS A 431 6.78 -22.19 -23.89
C LYS A 431 6.55 -23.64 -24.36
N ALA A 432 6.37 -23.86 -25.64
CA ALA A 432 6.20 -25.22 -26.20
C ALA A 432 7.45 -26.10 -25.96
N LYS A 433 8.65 -25.52 -26.09
CA LYS A 433 9.91 -26.21 -25.76
C LYS A 433 10.02 -26.58 -24.30
N HIS A 434 9.59 -25.70 -23.41
CA HIS A 434 9.54 -25.98 -21.98
C HIS A 434 8.57 -27.10 -21.62
N VAL A 435 7.36 -27.08 -22.15
CA VAL A 435 6.38 -28.16 -21.93
C VAL A 435 6.97 -29.50 -22.36
N ARG A 436 7.65 -29.54 -23.52
CA ARG A 436 8.31 -30.74 -23.99
C ARG A 436 9.46 -31.20 -23.09
N LEU A 437 10.26 -30.26 -22.56
CA LEU A 437 11.31 -30.57 -21.58
C LEU A 437 10.75 -31.19 -20.31
N ASP A 438 9.68 -30.66 -19.78
CA ASP A 438 9.00 -31.18 -18.58
C ASP A 438 8.41 -32.58 -18.81
N GLU A 439 7.88 -32.85 -19.98
CA GLU A 439 7.40 -34.18 -20.37
C GLU A 439 8.56 -35.19 -20.46
N LEU A 440 9.68 -34.82 -21.07
CA LEU A 440 10.89 -35.65 -21.13
C LEU A 440 11.45 -35.94 -19.74
N ALA A 441 11.52 -34.95 -18.88
CA ALA A 441 12.02 -35.09 -17.53
C ALA A 441 11.13 -36.04 -16.70
N ARG A 442 9.82 -35.88 -16.76
CA ARG A 442 8.86 -36.77 -16.07
C ARG A 442 8.97 -38.20 -16.54
N SER A 443 9.07 -38.40 -17.85
CA SER A 443 9.24 -39.74 -18.42
C SER A 443 10.56 -40.39 -17.97
N ALA A 444 11.65 -39.63 -17.91
CA ALA A 444 12.94 -40.14 -17.44
C ALA A 444 12.91 -40.52 -15.95
N ASP A 445 12.23 -39.71 -15.10
CA ASP A 445 12.08 -39.99 -13.66
C ASP A 445 11.17 -41.22 -13.41
N GLU A 446 10.08 -41.38 -14.16
CA GLU A 446 9.20 -42.55 -14.09
C GLU A 446 9.97 -43.84 -14.46
N PHE A 447 10.75 -43.83 -15.54
CA PHE A 447 11.57 -44.95 -15.92
C PHE A 447 12.67 -45.24 -14.87
N GLY A 448 13.34 -44.25 -14.34
CA GLY A 448 14.33 -44.40 -13.28
C GLY A 448 13.73 -44.97 -11.98
N SER A 449 12.54 -44.58 -11.63
CA SER A 449 11.77 -45.06 -10.44
C SER A 449 11.34 -46.52 -10.60
N LEU A 450 10.88 -46.88 -11.78
CA LEU A 450 10.53 -48.27 -12.15
C LEU A 450 11.76 -49.19 -12.12
N GLN A 451 12.92 -48.69 -12.56
CA GLN A 451 14.18 -49.43 -12.52
C GLN A 451 14.64 -49.68 -11.05
N LYS A 452 14.60 -48.68 -10.22
CA LYS A 452 14.90 -48.79 -8.77
C LYS A 452 13.94 -49.76 -8.08
N ALA A 453 12.64 -49.71 -8.39
CA ALA A 453 11.64 -50.62 -7.83
C ALA A 453 11.84 -52.07 -8.28
N ALA A 454 12.24 -52.26 -9.55
CA ALA A 454 12.58 -53.62 -10.09
C ALA A 454 13.85 -54.19 -9.43
N GLY A 455 14.88 -53.32 -9.21
CA GLY A 455 16.11 -53.72 -8.55
C GLY A 455 16.01 -53.95 -7.04
N ALA A 456 15.01 -53.36 -6.37
CA ALA A 456 14.83 -53.45 -4.92
C ALA A 456 14.04 -54.67 -4.43
N ARG A 457 13.54 -55.56 -5.27
CA ARG A 457 12.90 -56.83 -4.85
C ARG A 457 13.95 -57.93 -4.69
N PRO A 458 14.31 -58.31 -3.46
CA PRO A 458 15.10 -59.52 -3.28
C PRO A 458 14.26 -60.73 -3.73
N PRO A 459 14.84 -61.70 -4.48
CA PRO A 459 14.10 -62.89 -4.87
C PRO A 459 13.77 -63.70 -3.58
N VAL A 460 12.50 -63.83 -3.25
CA VAL A 460 12.07 -64.86 -2.30
C VAL A 460 12.21 -66.21 -3.02
N VAL A 461 13.36 -66.79 -2.88
CA VAL A 461 13.61 -68.12 -3.41
C VAL A 461 12.96 -69.12 -2.44
N THR A 462 11.78 -69.58 -2.77
CA THR A 462 11.25 -70.82 -2.27
C THR A 462 11.68 -71.94 -3.23
N ALA A 463 12.11 -73.08 -2.66
CA ALA A 463 12.75 -74.16 -3.44
C ALA A 463 11.91 -74.81 -4.55
N SER A 464 10.68 -74.35 -4.78
CA SER A 464 9.80 -74.80 -5.90
C SER A 464 9.76 -73.89 -7.11
N SER A 465 10.44 -72.73 -7.11
CA SER A 465 10.29 -71.67 -8.14
C SER A 465 11.62 -71.39 -8.93
N ALA A 466 12.61 -72.25 -8.84
CA ALA A 466 13.91 -72.00 -9.50
C ALA A 466 13.83 -71.84 -11.03
N ARG A 467 12.78 -72.35 -11.70
CA ARG A 467 12.57 -72.15 -13.18
C ARG A 467 11.90 -70.81 -13.47
N ASN A 468 11.05 -70.32 -12.57
CA ASN A 468 10.37 -69.00 -12.78
C ASN A 468 11.26 -67.83 -12.32
N GLY A 469 12.17 -68.01 -11.41
CA GLY A 469 13.13 -67.01 -10.99
C GLY A 469 14.13 -66.60 -12.06
N SER A 470 14.58 -67.60 -12.91
CA SER A 470 15.47 -67.32 -14.03
C SER A 470 14.76 -66.52 -15.16
N LEU A 471 13.45 -66.79 -15.40
CA LEU A 471 12.69 -65.99 -16.36
C LEU A 471 12.41 -64.56 -15.82
N ALA A 472 12.14 -64.41 -14.57
CA ALA A 472 11.92 -63.09 -13.94
C ALA A 472 13.22 -62.25 -13.89
N MET A 473 14.36 -62.90 -13.62
CA MET A 473 15.67 -62.22 -13.73
C MET A 473 16.01 -61.85 -15.17
N SER A 474 15.78 -62.71 -16.14
CA SER A 474 16.02 -62.36 -17.55
C SER A 474 15.07 -61.27 -18.06
N GLN A 475 13.86 -61.18 -17.56
CA GLN A 475 12.91 -60.09 -17.86
C GLN A 475 13.34 -58.78 -17.21
N ALA A 476 13.87 -58.80 -15.98
CA ALA A 476 14.41 -57.62 -15.32
C ALA A 476 15.68 -57.13 -16.01
N GLU A 477 16.61 -58.02 -16.35
CA GLU A 477 17.83 -57.71 -17.10
C GLU A 477 17.49 -57.19 -18.54
N ALA A 478 16.50 -57.77 -19.22
CA ALA A 478 16.03 -57.29 -20.51
C ALA A 478 15.34 -55.94 -20.42
N MET A 479 14.57 -55.67 -19.36
CA MET A 479 14.00 -54.35 -19.12
C MET A 479 15.08 -53.33 -18.79
N GLU A 480 16.08 -53.70 -18.01
CA GLU A 480 17.22 -52.83 -17.68
C GLU A 480 18.04 -52.52 -18.94
N ALA A 481 18.34 -53.50 -19.76
CA ALA A 481 19.05 -53.32 -21.05
C ALA A 481 18.24 -52.48 -22.06
N ALA A 482 16.91 -52.57 -22.07
CA ALA A 482 16.04 -51.79 -22.94
C ALA A 482 15.80 -50.34 -22.43
N SER A 483 15.79 -50.13 -21.11
CA SER A 483 15.59 -48.81 -20.52
C SER A 483 16.84 -47.91 -20.62
N HIS A 484 18.02 -48.47 -20.56
CA HIS A 484 19.29 -47.73 -20.61
C HIS A 484 19.47 -46.82 -21.87
N PRO A 485 19.20 -47.26 -23.08
CA PRO A 485 19.28 -46.40 -24.27
C PRO A 485 18.18 -45.35 -24.32
N ILE A 486 16.98 -45.61 -23.75
CA ILE A 486 15.87 -44.66 -23.71
C ILE A 486 16.20 -43.55 -22.73
N ILE A 487 16.65 -43.87 -21.52
CA ILE A 487 17.09 -42.89 -20.52
C ILE A 487 18.25 -42.06 -21.07
N ALA A 488 19.25 -42.65 -21.69
CA ALA A 488 20.39 -41.95 -22.29
C ALA A 488 19.97 -41.02 -23.47
N ALA A 489 18.95 -41.39 -24.23
CA ALA A 489 18.38 -40.54 -25.26
C ALA A 489 17.60 -39.37 -24.67
N SER A 490 16.78 -39.61 -23.66
CA SER A 490 16.03 -38.56 -22.95
C SER A 490 16.98 -37.58 -22.28
N GLN A 491 18.03 -38.04 -21.61
CA GLN A 491 19.07 -37.20 -21.00
C GLN A 491 19.77 -36.28 -22.01
N ARG A 492 20.11 -36.81 -23.19
CA ARG A 492 20.68 -35.99 -24.27
C ARG A 492 19.70 -34.91 -24.74
N GLN A 493 18.45 -35.25 -24.94
CA GLN A 493 17.42 -34.30 -25.36
C GLN A 493 17.17 -33.22 -24.28
N ILE A 494 17.24 -33.59 -23.02
CA ILE A 494 17.16 -32.66 -21.89
C ILE A 494 18.35 -31.69 -21.94
N GLU A 495 19.57 -32.17 -22.19
CA GLU A 495 20.76 -31.34 -22.25
C GLU A 495 20.75 -30.38 -23.46
N GLU A 496 20.35 -30.86 -24.62
CA GLU A 496 20.15 -30.06 -25.83
C GLU A 496 19.11 -28.96 -25.59
N ALA A 497 17.99 -29.29 -24.93
CA ALA A 497 16.97 -28.32 -24.56
C ALA A 497 17.49 -27.28 -23.54
N ARG A 498 18.31 -27.67 -22.58
CA ARG A 498 18.95 -26.77 -21.61
C ARG A 498 19.93 -25.81 -22.30
N GLU A 499 20.71 -26.24 -23.27
CA GLU A 499 21.60 -25.35 -24.05
C GLU A 499 20.81 -24.24 -24.75
N GLU A 500 19.64 -24.59 -25.33
CA GLU A 500 18.78 -23.62 -26.01
C GLU A 500 18.03 -22.69 -25.08
N LEU A 501 17.49 -23.22 -23.97
CA LEU A 501 16.67 -22.48 -23.01
C LEU A 501 17.51 -21.67 -21.99
N GLY A 502 18.80 -22.01 -21.86
CA GLY A 502 19.67 -21.43 -20.86
C GLY A 502 19.39 -21.97 -19.44
N LYS A 503 19.48 -21.11 -18.40
CA LYS A 503 19.23 -21.54 -17.03
C LYS A 503 17.77 -21.97 -16.87
N VAL A 504 17.57 -23.27 -16.59
CA VAL A 504 16.27 -23.90 -16.30
C VAL A 504 16.43 -24.87 -15.15
N VAL A 505 15.40 -25.02 -14.33
CA VAL A 505 15.37 -25.93 -13.18
C VAL A 505 14.21 -26.91 -13.38
N LEU A 506 14.54 -28.21 -13.27
CA LEU A 506 13.54 -29.26 -13.35
C LEU A 506 12.78 -29.42 -12.02
N PRO A 507 11.53 -29.94 -12.02
CA PRO A 507 10.74 -30.14 -10.79
C PRO A 507 11.46 -30.93 -9.69
N ALA A 508 12.18 -32.02 -10.04
CA ALA A 508 12.95 -32.82 -9.08
C ALA A 508 14.08 -32.00 -8.44
N GLU A 509 14.79 -31.19 -9.20
CA GLU A 509 15.87 -30.32 -8.70
C GLU A 509 15.33 -29.26 -7.72
N PHE A 510 14.11 -28.78 -7.95
CA PHE A 510 13.45 -27.86 -7.04
C PHE A 510 13.06 -28.53 -5.74
N LEU A 511 12.52 -29.75 -5.77
CA LEU A 511 12.12 -30.49 -4.57
C LEU A 511 13.31 -30.87 -3.69
N ASP A 512 14.45 -31.19 -4.29
CA ASP A 512 15.68 -31.58 -3.57
C ASP A 512 16.44 -30.38 -2.99
N ALA A 513 16.16 -29.16 -3.44
CA ALA A 513 16.87 -27.96 -3.01
C ALA A 513 16.40 -27.46 -1.63
N ASP A 514 17.31 -26.82 -0.90
CA ASP A 514 16.95 -26.13 0.33
C ASP A 514 16.07 -24.89 0.08
N PRO A 515 15.31 -24.41 1.07
CA PRO A 515 14.37 -23.30 0.90
C PRO A 515 14.99 -22.01 0.34
N ARG A 516 16.27 -21.72 0.67
CA ARG A 516 16.97 -20.53 0.17
C ARG A 516 17.33 -20.67 -1.30
N ALA A 517 17.82 -21.84 -1.71
CA ALA A 517 18.09 -22.11 -3.10
C ALA A 517 16.81 -22.09 -3.94
N ARG A 518 15.72 -22.71 -3.45
CA ARG A 518 14.40 -22.66 -4.11
C ARG A 518 13.91 -21.26 -4.37
N ALA A 519 14.16 -20.33 -3.47
CA ALA A 519 13.69 -18.94 -3.57
C ALA A 519 14.22 -18.17 -4.80
N GLU A 520 15.29 -18.66 -5.43
CA GLU A 520 15.95 -18.04 -6.59
C GLU A 520 15.89 -18.90 -7.85
N MET A 521 15.22 -20.05 -7.80
CA MET A 521 15.10 -20.97 -8.92
C MET A 521 14.08 -20.52 -9.96
N LEU A 522 14.38 -20.77 -11.24
CA LEU A 522 13.47 -20.57 -12.35
C LEU A 522 12.82 -21.91 -12.72
N VAL A 523 11.67 -22.22 -12.10
CA VAL A 523 10.92 -23.47 -12.32
C VAL A 523 9.79 -23.20 -13.32
N GLY A 524 9.61 -24.07 -14.31
CA GLY A 524 8.60 -23.90 -15.37
C GLY A 524 8.88 -22.69 -16.30
N THR A 525 10.07 -22.09 -16.16
CA THR A 525 10.57 -21.00 -17.00
C THR A 525 12.09 -21.11 -17.15
N SER A 526 12.68 -20.28 -17.98
CA SER A 526 14.11 -20.21 -18.21
C SER A 526 14.55 -18.79 -18.49
N THR A 527 15.86 -18.55 -18.49
CA THR A 527 16.38 -17.21 -18.83
C THR A 527 15.96 -16.77 -20.25
N ALA A 528 15.93 -17.68 -21.21
CA ALA A 528 15.49 -17.37 -22.58
C ALA A 528 13.99 -17.00 -22.63
N LEU A 529 13.15 -17.73 -21.88
CA LEU A 529 11.72 -17.45 -21.83
C LEU A 529 11.45 -16.14 -21.06
N GLU A 530 12.13 -15.90 -19.94
CA GLU A 530 12.02 -14.65 -19.17
C GLU A 530 12.42 -13.42 -20.01
N ASP A 531 13.50 -13.53 -20.79
CA ASP A 531 13.93 -12.48 -21.73
C ASP A 531 12.87 -12.26 -22.83
N ALA A 532 12.36 -13.33 -23.43
CA ALA A 532 11.33 -13.22 -24.47
C ALA A 532 10.03 -12.60 -23.95
N ARG A 533 9.62 -12.93 -22.73
CA ARG A 533 8.44 -12.33 -22.06
C ARG A 533 8.62 -10.81 -21.82
N ALA A 534 9.85 -10.40 -21.48
CA ALA A 534 10.18 -8.98 -21.31
C ALA A 534 10.27 -8.26 -22.67
N ASP A 535 10.87 -8.88 -23.69
CA ASP A 535 10.91 -8.37 -25.06
C ASP A 535 9.49 -8.20 -25.65
N LEU A 536 8.54 -9.08 -25.29
CA LEU A 536 7.13 -8.97 -25.68
C LEU A 536 6.48 -7.73 -25.08
N PHE A 537 6.75 -7.42 -23.80
CA PHE A 537 6.27 -6.18 -23.19
C PHE A 537 6.85 -4.94 -23.89
N VAL A 538 8.14 -4.95 -24.22
CA VAL A 538 8.78 -3.85 -24.97
C VAL A 538 8.11 -3.65 -26.32
N ALA A 539 7.84 -4.75 -27.04
CA ALA A 539 7.10 -4.72 -28.30
C ALA A 539 5.66 -4.22 -28.13
N ALA A 540 4.99 -4.59 -27.03
CA ALA A 540 3.65 -4.08 -26.70
C ALA A 540 3.66 -2.56 -26.51
N MET A 541 4.63 -2.02 -25.80
CA MET A 541 4.74 -0.57 -25.58
C MET A 541 4.98 0.19 -26.90
N ALA A 542 5.85 -0.34 -27.77
CA ALA A 542 6.09 0.22 -29.09
C ALA A 542 4.82 0.17 -29.97
N LEU A 543 4.04 -0.92 -29.90
CA LEU A 543 2.77 -1.06 -30.59
C LEU A 543 1.74 -0.02 -30.12
N HIS A 544 1.63 0.20 -28.80
CA HIS A 544 0.75 1.23 -28.24
C HIS A 544 1.12 2.63 -28.72
N GLN A 545 2.43 2.92 -28.77
CA GLN A 545 2.89 4.23 -29.21
C GLN A 545 2.56 4.48 -30.69
N SER A 546 2.79 3.49 -31.54
CA SER A 546 2.40 3.53 -32.95
C SER A 546 0.88 3.65 -33.13
N PHE A 547 0.08 2.99 -32.30
CA PHE A 547 -1.38 3.11 -32.30
C PHE A 547 -1.83 4.53 -31.94
N ILE A 548 -1.23 5.12 -30.90
CA ILE A 548 -1.55 6.51 -30.47
C ILE A 548 -1.21 7.50 -31.58
N ALA A 549 -0.04 7.35 -32.22
CA ALA A 549 0.36 8.21 -33.32
C ALA A 549 -0.59 8.06 -34.52
N GLY A 550 -0.97 6.83 -34.89
CA GLY A 550 -1.87 6.54 -36.01
C GLY A 550 -3.33 6.98 -35.81
N ALA A 551 -3.75 7.20 -34.55
CA ALA A 551 -5.12 7.65 -34.21
C ALA A 551 -5.12 8.94 -33.35
N TRP A 552 -4.14 9.83 -33.55
CA TRP A 552 -3.98 11.01 -32.70
C TRP A 552 -5.18 11.94 -32.68
N ASP A 553 -5.83 12.16 -33.82
CA ASP A 553 -6.97 13.09 -33.91
C ASP A 553 -8.13 12.70 -32.98
N PRO A 554 -8.71 11.48 -33.04
CA PRO A 554 -9.75 11.07 -32.13
C PRO A 554 -9.25 10.95 -30.68
N ILE A 555 -7.99 10.53 -30.46
CA ILE A 555 -7.38 10.43 -29.13
C ILE A 555 -7.27 11.82 -28.51
N SER A 556 -6.70 12.81 -29.20
CA SER A 556 -6.56 14.17 -28.69
C SER A 556 -7.90 14.84 -28.39
N ALA A 557 -8.92 14.61 -29.22
CA ALA A 557 -10.27 15.09 -28.97
C ALA A 557 -10.87 14.51 -27.69
N ASN A 558 -10.77 13.20 -27.50
CA ASN A 558 -11.23 12.54 -26.28
C ASN A 558 -10.44 12.98 -25.05
N LEU A 559 -9.13 13.21 -25.17
CA LEU A 559 -8.29 13.71 -24.07
C LEU A 559 -8.67 15.13 -23.65
N ARG A 560 -9.04 16.03 -24.58
CA ARG A 560 -9.58 17.36 -24.23
C ARG A 560 -10.84 17.23 -23.39
N ALA A 561 -11.78 16.39 -23.81
CA ALA A 561 -13.00 16.14 -23.04
C ALA A 561 -12.73 15.48 -21.68
N TRP A 562 -11.73 14.58 -21.61
CA TRP A 562 -11.32 13.95 -20.36
C TRP A 562 -10.69 14.95 -19.38
N THR A 563 -9.81 15.87 -19.86
CA THR A 563 -9.17 16.89 -18.99
C THR A 563 -10.18 17.83 -18.37
N GLU A 564 -11.20 18.24 -19.10
CA GLU A 564 -12.31 19.04 -18.56
C GLU A 564 -13.09 18.28 -17.49
N ARG A 565 -13.43 17.02 -17.77
CA ARG A 565 -14.20 16.20 -16.85
C ARG A 565 -13.46 15.88 -15.56
N ILE A 566 -12.15 15.59 -15.62
CA ILE A 566 -11.36 15.30 -14.42
C ILE A 566 -11.11 16.54 -13.55
N ALA A 567 -11.06 17.72 -14.16
CA ALA A 567 -10.97 19.01 -13.46
C ALA A 567 -12.30 19.38 -12.80
N HIS A 568 -13.43 19.04 -13.42
CA HIS A 568 -14.79 19.41 -13.02
C HIS A 568 -15.71 18.19 -12.92
N PRO A 569 -15.52 17.29 -11.93
CA PRO A 569 -16.33 16.06 -11.79
C PRO A 569 -17.83 16.31 -11.63
N GLU A 570 -18.20 17.51 -11.20
CA GLU A 570 -19.59 17.96 -10.99
C GLU A 570 -20.36 18.26 -12.28
N THR A 571 -19.71 18.39 -13.44
CA THR A 571 -20.35 18.83 -14.69
C THR A 571 -21.24 17.77 -15.35
N GLY A 572 -21.24 16.56 -14.80
CA GLY A 572 -22.10 15.49 -15.30
C GLY A 572 -21.64 14.90 -16.63
N GLY A 573 -22.40 13.94 -17.12
CA GLY A 573 -22.17 13.25 -18.39
C GLY A 573 -22.66 11.81 -18.26
N SER A 574 -23.01 11.16 -19.38
CA SER A 574 -23.46 9.78 -19.30
C SER A 574 -22.30 8.86 -18.88
N PRO A 575 -22.56 7.84 -18.07
CA PRO A 575 -21.54 6.82 -17.71
C PRO A 575 -20.95 6.13 -18.95
N SER A 576 -21.74 5.91 -19.99
CA SER A 576 -21.26 5.32 -21.25
C SER A 576 -20.21 6.18 -21.93
N SER A 577 -20.41 7.49 -22.03
CA SER A 577 -19.41 8.38 -22.61
C SER A 577 -18.14 8.45 -21.77
N ALA A 578 -18.27 8.34 -20.45
CA ALA A 578 -17.12 8.36 -19.56
C ALA A 578 -16.18 7.16 -19.78
N VAL A 579 -16.72 5.97 -20.04
CA VAL A 579 -15.89 4.77 -20.29
C VAL A 579 -14.98 4.98 -21.50
N HIS A 580 -15.50 5.57 -22.59
CA HIS A 580 -14.69 5.85 -23.79
C HIS A 580 -13.54 6.83 -23.50
N LEU A 581 -13.82 7.90 -22.73
CA LEU A 581 -12.79 8.88 -22.35
C LEU A 581 -11.71 8.27 -21.45
N TRP A 582 -12.11 7.47 -20.45
CA TRP A 582 -11.17 6.80 -19.57
C TRP A 582 -10.37 5.72 -20.28
N SER A 583 -10.99 4.97 -21.22
CA SER A 583 -10.28 3.98 -22.03
C SER A 583 -9.26 4.66 -22.95
N THR A 584 -9.60 5.80 -23.56
CA THR A 584 -8.66 6.58 -24.36
C THR A 584 -7.50 7.10 -23.50
N PHE A 585 -7.79 7.69 -22.33
CA PHE A 585 -6.73 8.14 -21.41
C PHE A 585 -5.81 6.98 -20.96
N SER A 586 -6.38 5.79 -20.74
CA SER A 586 -5.60 4.62 -20.33
C SER A 586 -4.63 4.12 -21.40
N LEU A 587 -4.81 4.48 -22.68
CA LEU A 587 -3.80 4.24 -23.70
C LEU A 587 -2.50 4.98 -23.38
N LEU A 588 -2.58 6.22 -22.88
CA LEU A 588 -1.41 7.03 -22.53
C LEU A 588 -0.88 6.68 -21.13
N VAL A 589 -1.80 6.50 -20.19
CA VAL A 589 -1.47 6.26 -18.77
C VAL A 589 -2.32 5.10 -18.24
N PRO A 590 -1.86 3.85 -18.36
CA PRO A 590 -2.67 2.68 -18.02
C PRO A 590 -3.00 2.54 -16.54
N VAL A 591 -2.16 3.06 -15.63
CA VAL A 591 -2.33 2.91 -14.18
C VAL A 591 -2.67 4.24 -13.53
N VAL A 592 -3.80 4.28 -12.84
CA VAL A 592 -4.28 5.47 -12.12
C VAL A 592 -4.45 5.15 -10.65
N SER A 593 -3.90 5.99 -9.76
CA SER A 593 -4.04 5.73 -8.34
C SER A 593 -4.81 6.80 -7.56
N SER A 594 -5.51 6.33 -6.52
CA SER A 594 -6.27 7.17 -5.61
C SER A 594 -6.34 6.54 -4.22
N THR A 595 -6.53 7.36 -3.18
CA THR A 595 -6.99 6.81 -1.91
C THR A 595 -8.47 6.48 -1.96
N PHE A 596 -8.95 5.52 -1.13
CA PHE A 596 -10.37 5.21 -1.03
C PHE A 596 -11.22 6.46 -0.77
N CYS A 597 -10.76 7.38 0.09
CA CYS A 597 -11.46 8.64 0.38
C CYS A 597 -11.69 9.54 -0.85
N SER A 598 -10.83 9.43 -1.84
CA SER A 598 -10.89 10.26 -3.05
C SER A 598 -11.42 9.50 -4.26
N PHE A 599 -11.56 8.19 -4.15
CA PHE A 599 -11.90 7.29 -5.26
C PHE A 599 -13.21 7.69 -5.94
N ALA A 600 -14.26 7.90 -5.14
CA ALA A 600 -15.55 8.36 -5.62
C ALA A 600 -15.49 9.69 -6.42
N ASN A 601 -14.54 10.58 -6.09
CA ASN A 601 -14.39 11.85 -6.83
C ASN A 601 -13.58 11.68 -8.13
N VAL A 602 -12.60 10.76 -8.13
CA VAL A 602 -11.77 10.51 -9.33
C VAL A 602 -12.61 9.81 -10.39
N PHE A 603 -13.33 8.77 -9.99
CA PHE A 603 -14.10 7.90 -10.87
C PHE A 603 -15.62 8.19 -10.83
N ALA A 604 -16.01 9.42 -10.45
CA ALA A 604 -17.43 9.81 -10.30
C ALA A 604 -18.29 9.52 -11.53
N SER A 605 -17.69 9.65 -12.72
CA SER A 605 -18.38 9.44 -13.99
C SER A 605 -18.47 7.97 -14.43
N LEU A 606 -17.73 7.06 -13.78
CA LEU A 606 -17.78 5.63 -14.08
C LEU A 606 -18.85 4.95 -13.22
N GLY A 607 -19.61 4.07 -13.83
CA GLY A 607 -20.65 3.27 -13.16
C GLY A 607 -20.09 2.05 -12.44
N ARG A 608 -21.01 1.16 -12.05
CA ARG A 608 -20.68 -0.17 -11.51
C ARG A 608 -20.00 -1.01 -12.59
N ASP A 609 -19.06 -1.86 -12.18
CA ASP A 609 -18.30 -2.78 -13.05
C ASP A 609 -17.56 -2.09 -14.21
N ALA A 610 -17.37 -0.76 -14.13
CA ALA A 610 -16.72 0.01 -15.20
C ALA A 610 -15.19 0.07 -15.09
N ILE A 611 -14.61 -0.39 -13.97
CA ILE A 611 -13.17 -0.48 -13.76
C ILE A 611 -12.73 -1.93 -13.93
N PRO A 612 -12.04 -2.27 -15.01
CA PRO A 612 -11.66 -3.64 -15.30
C PRO A 612 -10.72 -4.27 -14.28
N TRP A 613 -9.75 -3.50 -13.79
CA TRP A 613 -8.74 -3.95 -12.84
C TRP A 613 -8.58 -2.98 -11.68
N LEU A 614 -8.77 -3.48 -10.48
CA LEU A 614 -8.52 -2.76 -9.25
C LEU A 614 -7.40 -3.47 -8.48
N ILE A 615 -6.34 -2.75 -8.16
CA ILE A 615 -5.27 -3.22 -7.28
C ILE A 615 -5.42 -2.48 -5.95
N VAL A 616 -5.64 -3.20 -4.87
CA VAL A 616 -5.68 -2.65 -3.53
C VAL A 616 -4.35 -2.95 -2.85
N ASP A 617 -3.59 -1.90 -2.53
CA ASP A 617 -2.32 -2.02 -1.82
C ASP A 617 -2.49 -1.66 -0.34
N GLU A 618 -1.72 -2.32 0.53
CA GLU A 618 -1.79 -2.20 1.98
C GLU A 618 -3.21 -2.50 2.53
N ALA A 619 -3.86 -3.52 1.97
CA ALA A 619 -5.25 -3.88 2.31
C ALA A 619 -5.45 -4.30 3.78
N GLY A 620 -4.38 -4.73 4.46
CA GLY A 620 -4.39 -4.98 5.90
C GLY A 620 -4.77 -3.77 6.75
N GLN A 621 -4.53 -2.55 6.24
CA GLN A 621 -4.87 -1.28 6.90
C GLN A 621 -6.23 -0.72 6.49
N ALA A 622 -6.92 -1.33 5.55
CA ALA A 622 -8.19 -0.85 5.04
C ALA A 622 -9.36 -1.52 5.78
N ALA A 623 -10.21 -0.73 6.40
CA ALA A 623 -11.51 -1.23 6.82
C ALA A 623 -12.39 -1.48 5.58
N ALA A 624 -13.17 -2.56 5.59
CA ALA A 624 -13.95 -3.00 4.43
C ALA A 624 -14.87 -1.91 3.86
N HIS A 625 -15.56 -1.19 4.72
CA HIS A 625 -16.48 -0.12 4.32
C HIS A 625 -15.81 1.05 3.60
N HIS A 626 -14.49 1.23 3.76
CA HIS A 626 -13.74 2.22 3.00
C HIS A 626 -13.59 1.86 1.52
N ALA A 627 -13.59 0.58 1.20
CA ALA A 627 -13.35 0.09 -0.14
C ALA A 627 -14.63 -0.11 -0.97
N ILE A 628 -15.83 0.03 -0.39
CA ILE A 628 -17.10 -0.29 -1.05
C ILE A 628 -17.23 0.38 -2.42
N ASP A 629 -16.95 1.69 -2.53
CA ASP A 629 -17.07 2.41 -3.81
C ASP A 629 -16.09 1.88 -4.87
N ALA A 630 -14.85 1.59 -4.47
CA ALA A 630 -13.86 1.06 -5.39
C ALA A 630 -14.23 -0.36 -5.86
N LEU A 631 -14.67 -1.19 -4.94
CA LEU A 631 -15.05 -2.59 -5.21
C LEU A 631 -16.33 -2.69 -6.04
N SER A 632 -17.32 -1.83 -5.79
CA SER A 632 -18.57 -1.83 -6.56
C SER A 632 -18.36 -1.41 -8.04
N ARG A 633 -17.29 -0.72 -8.35
CA ARG A 633 -16.92 -0.30 -9.70
C ARG A 633 -15.97 -1.27 -10.39
N ALA A 634 -15.40 -2.23 -9.68
CA ALA A 634 -14.36 -3.10 -10.18
C ALA A 634 -14.91 -4.45 -10.64
N LYS A 635 -14.44 -4.94 -11.81
CA LYS A 635 -14.71 -6.30 -12.27
C LYS A 635 -13.75 -7.30 -11.63
N ARG A 636 -12.44 -6.98 -11.67
CA ARG A 636 -11.36 -7.82 -11.12
C ARG A 636 -10.61 -7.05 -10.07
N THR A 637 -10.42 -7.65 -8.90
CA THR A 637 -9.73 -7.01 -7.80
C THR A 637 -8.59 -7.87 -7.29
N ILE A 638 -7.42 -7.26 -7.18
CA ILE A 638 -6.22 -7.83 -6.57
C ILE A 638 -6.05 -7.15 -5.21
N VAL A 639 -6.15 -7.92 -4.15
CA VAL A 639 -6.05 -7.42 -2.78
C VAL A 639 -4.69 -7.82 -2.22
N ILE A 640 -3.80 -6.84 -2.02
CA ILE A 640 -2.43 -7.07 -1.57
C ILE A 640 -2.24 -6.42 -0.20
N GLY A 641 -1.86 -7.22 0.78
CA GLY A 641 -1.62 -6.74 2.12
C GLY A 641 -1.03 -7.81 3.01
N ASP A 642 -1.03 -7.54 4.30
CA ASP A 642 -0.50 -8.45 5.29
C ASP A 642 -1.32 -8.32 6.58
N PRO A 643 -2.04 -9.38 7.00
CA PRO A 643 -2.84 -9.36 8.23
C PRO A 643 -2.00 -9.37 9.52
N PHE A 644 -0.68 -9.57 9.41
CA PHE A 644 0.28 -9.53 10.50
C PHE A 644 1.05 -8.20 10.59
N GLN A 645 0.68 -7.20 9.77
CA GLN A 645 1.08 -5.82 9.91
C GLN A 645 -0.04 -4.98 10.56
N LEU A 646 0.07 -3.63 10.52
CA LEU A 646 -0.89 -2.76 11.19
C LEU A 646 -2.32 -2.98 10.69
N GLU A 647 -3.24 -3.03 11.63
CA GLU A 647 -4.67 -3.13 11.39
C GLU A 647 -5.29 -1.78 11.00
N PRO A 648 -6.53 -1.77 10.50
CA PRO A 648 -7.24 -0.51 10.22
C PRO A 648 -7.36 0.36 11.48
N ILE A 649 -7.09 1.65 11.32
CA ILE A 649 -7.28 2.61 12.42
C ILE A 649 -8.77 2.93 12.53
N SER A 650 -9.39 2.51 13.62
CA SER A 650 -10.76 2.90 13.95
C SER A 650 -10.78 4.23 14.70
N ALA A 651 -11.68 5.13 14.31
CA ALA A 651 -11.91 6.39 15.01
C ALA A 651 -12.90 6.25 16.18
N ILE A 652 -13.56 5.09 16.30
CA ILE A 652 -14.52 4.78 17.36
C ILE A 652 -13.92 3.80 18.37
N SER A 653 -14.42 3.82 19.60
CA SER A 653 -14.02 2.87 20.66
C SER A 653 -14.50 1.44 20.33
N SER A 654 -13.91 0.43 20.98
CA SER A 654 -14.34 -0.96 20.79
C SER A 654 -15.76 -1.17 21.24
N SER A 655 -16.15 -0.56 22.34
CA SER A 655 -17.51 -0.62 22.90
C SER A 655 -18.56 -0.06 21.94
N VAL A 656 -18.25 1.04 21.24
CA VAL A 656 -19.14 1.63 20.22
C VAL A 656 -19.21 0.74 18.98
N ASP A 657 -18.09 0.20 18.51
CA ASP A 657 -18.05 -0.72 17.38
C ASP A 657 -18.91 -1.98 17.66
N ASP A 658 -18.80 -2.54 18.87
CA ASP A 658 -19.59 -3.67 19.32
C ASP A 658 -21.09 -3.34 19.47
N ALA A 659 -21.41 -2.14 19.96
CA ALA A 659 -22.79 -1.69 20.09
C ALA A 659 -23.45 -1.50 18.72
N LEU A 660 -22.75 -0.88 17.78
CA LEU A 660 -23.18 -0.73 16.38
C LEU A 660 -23.37 -2.09 15.72
N ALA A 661 -22.38 -2.98 15.87
CA ALA A 661 -22.44 -4.31 15.29
C ALA A 661 -23.65 -5.12 15.82
N SER A 662 -23.91 -5.05 17.12
CA SER A 662 -25.07 -5.71 17.72
C SER A 662 -26.39 -5.11 17.22
N ARG A 663 -26.48 -3.79 17.13
CA ARG A 663 -27.68 -3.06 16.67
C ARG A 663 -28.06 -3.45 15.23
N PHE A 664 -27.09 -3.62 14.36
CA PHE A 664 -27.31 -3.88 12.94
C PHE A 664 -27.04 -5.33 12.54
N GLY A 665 -26.79 -6.21 13.50
CA GLY A 665 -26.53 -7.64 13.22
C GLY A 665 -25.27 -7.87 12.35
N ILE A 666 -24.23 -7.03 12.49
CA ILE A 666 -23.03 -7.08 11.65
C ILE A 666 -22.16 -8.25 12.10
N PRO A 667 -21.85 -9.21 11.22
CA PRO A 667 -20.93 -10.30 11.52
C PRO A 667 -19.55 -9.78 11.92
N ARG A 668 -18.85 -10.54 12.79
CA ARG A 668 -17.60 -10.13 13.39
C ARG A 668 -16.53 -9.75 12.35
N GLU A 669 -16.43 -10.50 11.28
CA GLU A 669 -15.45 -10.33 10.20
C GLU A 669 -15.56 -8.99 9.46
N PHE A 670 -16.74 -8.37 9.45
CA PHE A 670 -16.96 -7.05 8.81
C PHE A 670 -16.76 -5.86 9.75
N ARG A 671 -16.48 -6.12 11.03
CA ARG A 671 -16.27 -5.04 12.01
C ARG A 671 -14.91 -4.39 11.81
N SER A 672 -14.84 -3.08 11.99
CA SER A 672 -13.63 -2.28 11.76
C SER A 672 -12.41 -2.72 12.57
N LYS A 673 -12.64 -3.27 13.78
CA LYS A 673 -11.57 -3.72 14.70
C LYS A 673 -11.29 -5.22 14.65
N ALA A 674 -12.16 -6.00 14.02
CA ALA A 674 -12.01 -7.46 13.98
C ALA A 674 -11.48 -7.97 12.64
N GLY A 675 -11.54 -7.15 11.60
CA GLY A 675 -11.11 -7.52 10.26
C GLY A 675 -10.61 -6.35 9.43
N SER A 676 -9.92 -6.68 8.37
CA SER A 676 -9.47 -5.75 7.33
C SER A 676 -10.01 -6.21 5.99
N LEU A 677 -9.88 -5.38 4.97
CA LEU A 677 -10.18 -5.79 3.60
C LEU A 677 -9.34 -7.01 3.19
N GLN A 678 -8.08 -7.08 3.65
CA GLN A 678 -7.22 -8.24 3.41
C GLN A 678 -7.83 -9.53 3.97
N THR A 679 -8.23 -9.52 5.25
CA THR A 679 -8.78 -10.72 5.89
C THR A 679 -10.11 -11.17 5.28
N LEU A 680 -10.92 -10.25 4.75
CA LEU A 680 -12.13 -10.59 4.02
C LEU A 680 -11.83 -11.21 2.65
N ALA A 681 -10.87 -10.66 1.92
CA ALA A 681 -10.44 -11.21 0.65
C ALA A 681 -9.75 -12.57 0.81
N ASP A 682 -8.96 -12.74 1.87
CA ASP A 682 -8.34 -14.03 2.20
C ASP A 682 -9.40 -15.11 2.45
N ARG A 683 -10.48 -14.78 3.15
CA ARG A 683 -11.56 -15.70 3.48
C ARG A 683 -12.23 -16.34 2.26
N ILE A 684 -12.33 -15.60 1.17
CA ILE A 684 -12.99 -16.06 -0.06
C ILE A 684 -12.00 -16.59 -1.11
N ASN A 685 -10.68 -16.44 -0.87
CA ASN A 685 -9.67 -16.97 -1.76
C ASN A 685 -9.40 -18.46 -1.44
N PRO A 686 -9.72 -19.38 -2.34
CA PRO A 686 -9.49 -20.81 -2.10
C PRO A 686 -8.01 -21.21 -2.19
N PHE A 687 -7.14 -20.36 -2.77
CA PHE A 687 -5.70 -20.57 -2.84
C PHE A 687 -4.97 -19.77 -1.76
N GLY A 688 -4.32 -20.45 -0.85
CA GLY A 688 -3.65 -19.78 0.26
C GLY A 688 -2.83 -20.72 1.15
N ALA A 689 -2.59 -20.30 2.37
CA ALA A 689 -1.92 -21.12 3.40
C ALA A 689 -2.48 -20.80 4.80
N ARG A 690 -2.32 -21.74 5.74
CA ARG A 690 -2.60 -21.47 7.15
C ARG A 690 -1.37 -20.92 7.84
N ARG A 691 -1.51 -19.78 8.52
CA ARG A 691 -0.45 -19.15 9.34
C ARG A 691 -1.05 -18.56 10.61
N ASN A 692 -0.45 -18.82 11.76
CA ASN A 692 -0.96 -18.38 13.08
C ASN A 692 -2.47 -18.68 13.26
N GLY A 693 -2.89 -19.87 12.83
CA GLY A 693 -4.28 -20.31 12.89
C GLY A 693 -5.24 -19.59 11.92
N LYS A 694 -4.75 -18.66 11.10
CA LYS A 694 -5.55 -17.94 10.10
C LYS A 694 -5.29 -18.49 8.70
N TRP A 695 -6.34 -18.51 7.87
CA TRP A 695 -6.19 -18.67 6.43
C TRP A 695 -5.77 -17.33 5.82
N ILE A 696 -4.69 -17.33 5.03
CA ILE A 696 -4.18 -16.18 4.29
C ILE A 696 -4.15 -16.51 2.81
N GLY A 697 -4.37 -15.51 1.95
CA GLY A 697 -4.26 -15.68 0.51
C GLY A 697 -2.85 -16.05 0.04
N ALA A 698 -2.63 -16.06 -1.26
CA ALA A 698 -1.35 -16.49 -1.85
C ALA A 698 -0.13 -15.90 -1.11
N PRO A 699 0.68 -16.72 -0.40
CA PRO A 699 1.75 -16.21 0.46
C PRO A 699 3.00 -15.88 -0.33
N LEU A 700 3.60 -14.72 -0.10
CA LEU A 700 4.93 -14.36 -0.57
C LEU A 700 5.94 -14.63 0.54
N LEU A 701 6.85 -15.58 0.34
CA LEU A 701 7.72 -16.09 1.41
C LEU A 701 9.16 -15.56 1.35
N VAL A 702 9.60 -14.95 0.24
CA VAL A 702 10.99 -14.53 0.04
C VAL A 702 11.21 -13.11 0.51
N HIS A 703 11.96 -12.93 1.59
CA HIS A 703 12.29 -11.63 2.15
C HIS A 703 13.61 -11.07 1.60
N ARG A 704 13.59 -9.82 1.14
CA ARG A 704 14.75 -9.15 0.50
C ARG A 704 15.08 -7.76 1.07
N ARG A 705 14.43 -7.32 2.16
CA ARG A 705 14.53 -5.95 2.67
C ARG A 705 15.59 -5.78 3.75
N CYS A 706 15.42 -6.42 4.86
CA CYS A 706 16.31 -6.29 6.02
C CYS A 706 17.20 -7.52 6.19
N ILE A 707 18.31 -7.32 6.92
CA ILE A 707 19.25 -8.38 7.30
C ILE A 707 18.94 -8.86 8.73
N GLU A 708 19.76 -9.78 9.23
CA GLU A 708 19.73 -10.16 10.64
C GLU A 708 20.11 -8.99 11.57
N PRO A 709 19.52 -8.90 12.79
CA PRO A 709 18.54 -9.80 13.39
C PRO A 709 17.08 -9.47 13.05
N MET A 710 16.81 -8.38 12.31
CA MET A 710 15.47 -7.89 12.01
C MET A 710 14.61 -8.94 11.32
N PHE A 711 15.21 -9.68 10.38
CA PHE A 711 14.52 -10.76 9.69
C PHE A 711 14.07 -11.86 10.64
N SER A 712 15.00 -12.43 11.42
CA SER A 712 14.67 -13.53 12.34
C SER A 712 13.66 -13.13 13.41
N ILE A 713 13.76 -11.92 13.95
CA ILE A 713 12.80 -11.39 14.92
C ILE A 713 11.40 -11.29 14.28
N SER A 714 11.30 -10.67 13.11
CA SER A 714 10.02 -10.53 12.39
C SER A 714 9.42 -11.90 12.03
N ASN A 715 10.25 -12.81 11.51
CA ASN A 715 9.83 -14.15 11.08
C ASN A 715 9.28 -14.98 12.24
N ALA A 716 9.91 -14.89 13.41
CA ALA A 716 9.43 -15.55 14.62
C ALA A 716 8.16 -14.91 15.18
N LEU A 717 8.10 -13.57 15.24
CA LEU A 717 6.97 -12.85 15.83
C LEU A 717 5.66 -13.04 15.04
N ALA A 718 5.73 -13.05 13.71
CA ALA A 718 4.56 -12.90 12.87
C ALA A 718 4.35 -14.03 11.84
N TYR A 719 5.39 -14.78 11.47
CA TYR A 719 5.32 -15.67 10.30
C TYR A 719 5.70 -17.13 10.58
N GLU A 720 5.76 -17.56 11.86
CA GLU A 720 6.02 -18.95 12.26
C GLU A 720 7.28 -19.55 11.58
N HIS A 721 8.33 -18.73 11.41
CA HIS A 721 9.58 -19.09 10.71
C HIS A 721 9.40 -19.52 9.23
N SER A 722 8.27 -19.22 8.60
CA SER A 722 7.96 -19.67 7.25
C SER A 722 8.61 -18.84 6.13
N MET A 723 9.18 -17.68 6.45
CA MET A 723 9.84 -16.84 5.45
C MET A 723 11.30 -17.25 5.23
N VAL A 724 11.78 -16.95 4.03
CA VAL A 724 13.16 -17.23 3.60
C VAL A 724 13.90 -15.92 3.35
N LEU A 725 15.08 -15.77 3.95
CA LEU A 725 15.94 -14.60 3.72
C LEU A 725 16.81 -14.80 2.48
N VAL A 726 16.60 -13.93 1.48
CA VAL A 726 17.46 -13.82 0.30
C VAL A 726 17.89 -12.35 0.16
N ASN A 727 19.03 -12.03 0.72
CA ASN A 727 19.55 -10.65 0.69
C ASN A 727 21.06 -10.63 0.44
N ASN A 728 21.47 -11.15 -0.72
CA ASN A 728 22.87 -11.28 -1.09
C ASN A 728 23.56 -9.91 -1.27
N ALA A 729 22.84 -8.89 -1.78
CA ALA A 729 23.41 -7.57 -2.04
C ALA A 729 23.76 -6.82 -0.74
N LEU A 730 22.85 -6.82 0.24
CA LEU A 730 23.10 -6.16 1.54
C LEU A 730 24.11 -6.91 2.41
N GLN A 731 24.24 -8.22 2.22
CA GLN A 731 25.25 -9.05 2.90
C GLN A 731 26.63 -8.95 2.23
N ALA A 732 26.67 -8.86 0.89
CA ALA A 732 27.91 -8.73 0.13
C ALA A 732 28.53 -7.33 0.18
N GLU A 733 27.71 -6.30 0.32
CA GLU A 733 28.14 -4.95 0.66
C GLU A 733 28.60 -4.88 2.13
N ASN A 734 29.52 -5.78 2.51
CA ASN A 734 30.18 -5.70 3.79
C ASN A 734 30.90 -4.34 3.86
N PRO A 735 30.61 -3.48 4.82
CA PRO A 735 30.93 -2.06 4.81
C PRO A 735 32.44 -1.71 4.96
N VAL A 736 33.33 -2.64 4.71
CA VAL A 736 34.77 -2.39 4.77
C VAL A 736 35.23 -1.33 3.74
N GLY A 737 34.37 -1.00 2.77
CA GLY A 737 34.66 0.03 1.75
C GLY A 737 33.67 1.19 1.66
N ASN A 738 32.49 1.12 2.29
CA ASN A 738 31.46 2.16 2.23
C ASN A 738 31.19 2.73 3.64
N ASP A 739 31.96 3.72 4.02
CA ASP A 739 32.11 4.29 5.36
C ASP A 739 30.87 4.88 6.04
N ARG A 740 29.66 4.72 5.46
CA ARG A 740 28.45 5.33 6.03
C ARG A 740 28.00 4.71 7.35
N LEU A 741 28.35 3.44 7.62
CA LEU A 741 27.85 2.67 8.76
C LEU A 741 28.99 2.06 9.61
N ALA A 742 30.22 2.50 9.43
CA ALA A 742 31.38 1.92 10.17
C ALA A 742 31.38 2.23 11.68
N PHE A 743 30.46 3.08 12.14
CA PHE A 743 30.42 3.56 13.52
C PHE A 743 29.27 2.94 14.33
N GLY A 744 29.55 2.50 15.52
CA GLY A 744 28.62 1.85 16.44
C GLY A 744 28.43 0.33 16.20
N PRO A 745 27.67 -0.36 17.06
CA PRO A 745 27.40 -1.79 16.94
C PRO A 745 26.51 -2.09 15.72
N GLU A 746 26.53 -3.33 15.24
CA GLU A 746 25.69 -3.74 14.08
C GLU A 746 24.20 -3.61 14.39
N SER A 747 23.73 -4.19 15.48
CA SER A 747 22.38 -4.01 16.06
C SER A 747 22.50 -4.28 17.56
N ALA A 748 21.65 -3.68 18.37
CA ALA A 748 21.70 -3.90 19.82
C ALA A 748 20.38 -3.56 20.50
N TRP A 749 20.13 -4.23 21.62
CA TRP A 749 19.14 -3.82 22.61
C TRP A 749 19.84 -3.17 23.79
N PHE A 750 19.67 -1.89 23.98
CA PHE A 750 20.16 -1.12 25.10
C PHE A 750 19.17 -1.19 26.26
N ASN A 751 19.61 -1.84 27.34
CA ASN A 751 18.80 -1.99 28.55
C ASN A 751 18.89 -0.72 29.40
N VAL A 752 17.86 0.10 29.31
CA VAL A 752 17.72 1.33 30.08
C VAL A 752 16.73 1.13 31.22
N ARG A 753 17.20 1.35 32.47
CA ARG A 753 16.38 1.21 33.70
C ARG A 753 15.84 2.57 34.11
N GLY A 754 14.88 3.09 33.38
CA GLY A 754 14.15 4.30 33.71
C GLY A 754 12.69 4.00 34.05
N ALA A 755 11.99 5.01 34.51
CA ALA A 755 10.55 4.99 34.76
C ALA A 755 9.88 6.24 34.17
N SER A 756 8.67 6.07 33.67
CA SER A 756 7.85 7.20 33.21
C SER A 756 7.34 8.02 34.40
N GLU A 757 7.40 9.34 34.30
CA GLU A 757 6.90 10.22 35.33
C GLU A 757 5.37 10.44 35.22
N MET A 758 4.67 10.44 36.37
CA MET A 758 3.25 10.78 36.38
C MET A 758 3.05 12.29 36.13
N PRO A 759 2.04 12.71 35.38
CA PRO A 759 0.90 11.96 34.85
C PRO A 759 1.15 11.25 33.50
N ASP A 760 2.35 11.37 32.94
CA ASP A 760 2.70 10.74 31.65
C ASP A 760 3.25 9.34 31.90
N ARG A 761 2.42 8.31 31.60
CA ARG A 761 2.80 6.90 31.79
C ARG A 761 3.70 6.34 30.69
N PHE A 762 4.05 7.11 29.66
CA PHE A 762 4.69 6.57 28.46
C PHE A 762 6.13 7.01 28.26
N TYR A 763 6.42 8.30 28.42
CA TYR A 763 7.75 8.80 28.16
C TYR A 763 8.71 8.48 29.30
N VAL A 764 9.87 7.90 28.98
CA VAL A 764 10.96 7.57 29.91
C VAL A 764 12.13 8.48 29.55
N PRO A 765 12.49 9.48 30.38
CA PRO A 765 13.52 10.48 30.06
C PRO A 765 14.90 9.87 29.78
N GLU A 766 15.26 8.80 30.46
CA GLU A 766 16.56 8.12 30.29
C GLU A 766 16.65 7.46 28.89
N GLU A 767 15.55 6.89 28.40
CA GLU A 767 15.49 6.30 27.06
C GLU A 767 15.59 7.41 25.99
N GLY A 768 14.88 8.54 26.20
CA GLY A 768 14.98 9.72 25.35
C GLY A 768 16.38 10.30 25.28
N ALA A 769 17.04 10.44 26.42
CA ALA A 769 18.41 10.94 26.52
C ALA A 769 19.42 10.04 25.78
N LEU A 770 19.27 8.70 25.91
CA LEU A 770 20.12 7.76 25.17
C LEU A 770 19.84 7.84 23.67
N ALA A 771 18.59 7.93 23.25
CA ALA A 771 18.24 8.09 21.83
C ALA A 771 18.87 9.37 21.24
N CYS A 772 18.75 10.51 21.92
CA CYS A 772 19.38 11.78 21.52
C CYS A 772 20.90 11.67 21.46
N TYR A 773 21.53 11.01 22.44
CA TYR A 773 22.97 10.75 22.42
C TYR A 773 23.40 9.94 21.19
N ILE A 774 22.72 8.84 20.88
CA ILE A 774 23.02 8.00 19.71
C ILE A 774 22.84 8.80 18.42
N MET A 775 21.76 9.57 18.28
CA MET A 775 21.53 10.44 17.11
C MET A 775 22.66 11.47 16.92
N SER A 776 23.09 12.13 18.00
CA SER A 776 24.23 13.08 17.97
C SER A 776 25.51 12.39 17.47
N ARG A 777 25.83 11.23 18.04
CA ARG A 777 27.04 10.49 17.65
C ARG A 777 27.01 10.00 16.21
N LEU A 778 25.85 9.52 15.74
CA LEU A 778 25.67 9.13 14.34
C LEU A 778 25.79 10.33 13.37
N ALA A 779 25.42 11.53 13.80
CA ALA A 779 25.60 12.74 13.01
C ALA A 779 27.06 13.19 12.95
N GLU A 780 27.78 13.17 14.09
CA GLU A 780 29.20 13.57 14.20
C GLU A 780 30.14 12.65 13.43
N CYS A 781 29.87 11.33 13.45
CA CYS A 781 30.76 10.33 12.89
C CYS A 781 30.52 10.03 11.41
N ARG A 782 29.83 10.92 10.71
CA ARG A 782 29.61 10.77 9.25
C ARG A 782 30.89 11.03 8.45
N PRO A 783 31.04 10.34 7.30
CA PRO A 783 32.13 10.62 6.39
C PRO A 783 32.21 12.09 5.98
N PRO A 784 33.39 12.62 5.66
CA PRO A 784 33.56 14.03 5.33
C PRO A 784 32.62 14.58 4.25
N GLN A 785 32.29 13.77 3.25
CA GLN A 785 31.36 14.10 2.15
C GLN A 785 29.92 14.31 2.61
N HIS A 786 29.55 13.85 3.80
CA HIS A 786 28.21 13.93 4.38
C HIS A 786 28.17 14.79 5.66
N ARG A 787 29.25 15.47 6.00
CA ARG A 787 29.29 16.40 7.15
C ARG A 787 28.27 17.52 6.94
N GLY A 788 27.46 17.79 7.95
CA GLY A 788 26.39 18.79 7.89
C GLY A 788 25.04 18.28 7.38
N GLN A 789 24.97 17.02 6.92
CA GLN A 789 23.69 16.38 6.63
C GLN A 789 23.17 15.66 7.87
N LEU A 790 21.87 15.75 8.16
CA LEU A 790 21.24 14.99 9.23
C LEU A 790 21.22 13.49 8.91
N PRO A 791 21.27 12.59 9.92
CA PRO A 791 21.40 11.15 9.70
C PRO A 791 20.14 10.56 9.02
N ASP A 792 20.34 9.57 8.15
CA ASP A 792 19.28 8.79 7.54
C ASP A 792 18.87 7.67 8.51
N LEU A 793 17.95 8.01 9.41
CA LEU A 793 17.42 7.10 10.41
C LEU A 793 15.97 7.43 10.75
N PHE A 794 15.29 6.46 11.33
CA PHE A 794 14.01 6.68 11.99
C PHE A 794 14.10 6.41 13.50
N VAL A 795 13.43 7.25 14.27
CA VAL A 795 13.15 7.00 15.70
C VAL A 795 11.67 6.64 15.82
N ILE A 796 11.42 5.41 16.20
CA ILE A 796 10.07 4.83 16.18
C ILE A 796 9.69 4.43 17.59
N SER A 797 8.45 4.71 17.99
CA SER A 797 7.88 4.20 19.24
C SER A 797 6.47 3.65 19.03
N PRO A 798 6.03 2.66 19.83
CA PRO A 798 4.63 2.26 19.90
C PRO A 798 3.71 3.42 20.34
N PHE A 799 4.23 4.35 21.14
CA PHE A 799 3.46 5.39 21.81
C PHE A 799 3.76 6.78 21.27
N ARG A 800 2.68 7.53 20.97
CA ARG A 800 2.80 8.89 20.45
C ARG A 800 3.51 9.85 21.42
N LYS A 801 3.27 9.70 22.72
CA LYS A 801 3.88 10.56 23.73
C LYS A 801 5.38 10.37 23.84
N VAL A 802 5.89 9.14 23.65
CA VAL A 802 7.33 8.89 23.58
C VAL A 802 7.95 9.61 22.37
N ALA A 803 7.32 9.50 21.20
CA ALA A 803 7.79 10.19 20.00
C ALA A 803 7.78 11.72 20.16
N LEU A 804 6.79 12.29 20.84
CA LEU A 804 6.72 13.72 21.14
C LEU A 804 7.80 14.14 22.13
N GLY A 805 8.00 13.40 23.24
CA GLY A 805 9.03 13.69 24.22
C GLY A 805 10.44 13.67 23.62
N ILE A 806 10.74 12.64 22.82
CA ILE A 806 12.03 12.57 22.10
C ILE A 806 12.21 13.76 21.16
N ARG A 807 11.15 14.19 20.46
CA ARG A 807 11.22 15.36 19.59
C ARG A 807 11.46 16.65 20.35
N GLU A 808 10.82 16.85 21.50
CA GLU A 808 11.02 17.99 22.38
C GLU A 808 12.44 18.02 22.92
N ASP A 809 12.96 16.90 23.40
CA ASP A 809 14.35 16.77 23.87
C ASP A 809 15.37 17.05 22.76
N LEU A 810 15.13 16.51 21.58
CA LEU A 810 16.00 16.74 20.43
C LEU A 810 16.04 18.22 20.04
N LEU A 811 14.91 18.88 19.93
CA LEU A 811 14.83 20.28 19.55
C LEU A 811 15.45 21.20 20.61
N ALA A 812 15.27 20.88 21.90
CA ALA A 812 15.92 21.59 23.00
C ALA A 812 17.45 21.48 22.96
N ASN A 813 17.98 20.34 22.51
CA ASN A 813 19.42 20.06 22.45
C ASN A 813 20.03 20.19 21.04
N ALA A 814 19.25 20.58 20.03
CA ALA A 814 19.68 20.63 18.63
C ALA A 814 20.99 21.41 18.36
N PRO A 815 21.22 22.57 18.98
CA PRO A 815 22.49 23.30 18.77
C PRO A 815 23.73 22.51 19.23
N THR A 816 23.60 21.74 20.29
CA THR A 816 24.65 20.88 20.83
C THR A 816 24.87 19.63 19.99
N MET A 817 23.73 19.04 19.50
CA MET A 817 23.76 17.79 18.77
C MET A 817 24.17 17.93 17.30
N PHE A 818 23.78 19.01 16.65
CA PHE A 818 23.90 19.17 15.18
C PHE A 818 24.69 20.46 14.80
N GLY A 819 25.24 21.16 15.77
CA GLY A 819 26.11 22.32 15.55
C GLY A 819 25.44 23.46 14.77
N HIS A 820 25.99 23.79 13.59
CA HIS A 820 25.50 24.91 12.78
C HIS A 820 24.33 24.57 11.83
N THR A 821 23.73 23.41 11.95
CA THR A 821 22.55 23.10 11.14
C THR A 821 21.39 24.03 11.52
N ALA A 822 20.76 24.64 10.52
CA ALA A 822 19.68 25.60 10.75
C ALA A 822 18.51 24.96 11.52
N PRO A 823 17.93 25.63 12.51
CA PRO A 823 16.87 25.06 13.37
C PRO A 823 15.64 24.56 12.62
N ASP A 824 15.23 25.27 11.58
CA ASP A 824 14.11 24.89 10.71
C ASP A 824 14.38 23.57 9.95
N VAL A 825 15.62 23.34 9.53
CA VAL A 825 16.06 22.09 8.88
C VAL A 825 16.02 20.92 9.88
N VAL A 826 16.43 21.16 11.13
CA VAL A 826 16.36 20.15 12.19
C VAL A 826 14.91 19.83 12.56
N GLU A 827 14.04 20.85 12.65
CA GLU A 827 12.62 20.67 12.93
C GLU A 827 11.93 19.87 11.84
N GLU A 828 12.14 20.21 10.56
CA GLU A 828 11.59 19.45 9.42
C GLU A 828 12.11 18.00 9.41
N TRP A 829 13.39 17.78 9.68
CA TRP A 829 13.95 16.46 9.80
C TRP A 829 13.34 15.68 10.96
N ALA A 830 13.18 16.27 12.13
CA ALA A 830 12.58 15.65 13.31
C ALA A 830 11.11 15.26 13.04
N GLU A 831 10.34 16.12 12.34
CA GLU A 831 8.96 15.79 11.93
C GLU A 831 8.90 14.59 11.00
N ARG A 832 9.87 14.43 10.13
CA ARG A 832 9.94 13.34 9.16
C ARG A 832 10.52 12.06 9.75
N SER A 833 11.44 12.16 10.71
CA SER A 833 12.27 11.05 11.19
C SER A 833 11.86 10.50 12.56
N ILE A 834 11.04 11.21 13.35
CA ILE A 834 10.60 10.78 14.68
C ILE A 834 9.08 10.64 14.72
N GLY A 835 8.58 9.46 15.08
CA GLY A 835 7.14 9.22 15.12
C GLY A 835 6.73 7.85 15.66
N THR A 836 5.46 7.53 15.50
CA THR A 836 4.93 6.22 15.89
C THR A 836 5.11 5.19 14.78
N VAL A 837 4.98 3.91 15.12
CA VAL A 837 5.02 2.81 14.15
C VAL A 837 4.08 3.06 12.97
N HIS A 838 2.88 3.60 13.21
CA HIS A 838 1.91 3.96 12.16
C HIS A 838 2.42 5.02 11.18
N SER A 839 3.25 5.96 11.65
CA SER A 839 3.79 7.06 10.81
C SER A 839 4.83 6.56 9.78
N PHE A 840 5.45 5.42 10.05
CA PHE A 840 6.53 4.85 9.25
C PHE A 840 6.12 3.61 8.45
N GLN A 841 4.86 3.23 8.48
CA GLN A 841 4.43 2.12 7.66
C GLN A 841 4.64 2.43 6.16
N GLY A 842 5.15 1.46 5.40
CA GLY A 842 5.54 1.64 4.01
C GLY A 842 6.87 2.36 3.78
N LYS A 843 7.49 2.93 4.84
CA LYS A 843 8.80 3.58 4.77
C LYS A 843 9.89 2.68 5.32
N GLU A 844 11.15 2.96 5.00
CA GLU A 844 12.31 2.25 5.50
C GLU A 844 13.52 3.19 5.65
N ALA A 845 14.42 2.87 6.55
CA ALA A 845 15.67 3.58 6.76
C ALA A 845 16.82 2.59 6.99
N GLU A 846 18.06 3.05 6.77
CA GLU A 846 19.25 2.25 7.05
C GLU A 846 19.32 1.86 8.53
N ILE A 847 18.98 2.81 9.42
CA ILE A 847 19.05 2.66 10.88
C ILE A 847 17.67 2.98 11.47
N VAL A 848 17.24 2.16 12.42
CA VAL A 848 16.05 2.45 13.24
C VAL A 848 16.41 2.40 14.72
N LEU A 849 16.03 3.47 15.44
CA LEU A 849 15.98 3.49 16.89
C LEU A 849 14.54 3.18 17.32
N LEU A 850 14.32 2.01 17.88
CA LEU A 850 13.03 1.61 18.45
C LEU A 850 13.03 1.94 19.95
N VAL A 851 12.40 3.04 20.33
CA VAL A 851 12.30 3.50 21.72
C VAL A 851 10.98 3.00 22.29
N LEU A 852 11.05 2.12 23.27
CA LEU A 852 9.92 1.39 23.75
C LEU A 852 9.03 2.23 24.67
N GLY A 853 9.61 3.01 25.57
CA GLY A 853 8.87 3.79 26.56
C GLY A 853 8.06 2.90 27.49
N ALA A 854 7.10 3.50 28.21
CA ALA A 854 6.19 2.88 29.14
C ALA A 854 6.86 2.00 30.21
N SER A 855 6.47 2.19 31.44
CA SER A 855 6.95 1.39 32.58
C SER A 855 5.83 0.55 33.23
N ASP A 856 4.59 0.76 32.84
CA ASP A 856 3.43 0.06 33.37
C ASP A 856 3.07 -1.18 32.54
N ALA A 857 2.62 -2.24 33.24
CA ALA A 857 2.33 -3.53 32.61
C ALA A 857 1.15 -3.46 31.60
N GLU A 858 0.18 -2.56 31.79
CA GLU A 858 -1.01 -2.42 30.94
C GLU A 858 -0.61 -1.90 29.55
N SER A 859 0.19 -0.82 29.50
CA SER A 859 0.69 -0.23 28.27
C SER A 859 1.60 -1.21 27.51
N ILE A 860 2.45 -1.92 28.20
CA ILE A 860 3.36 -2.92 27.62
C ILE A 860 2.54 -4.09 27.06
N SER A 861 1.60 -4.62 27.82
CA SER A 861 0.70 -5.70 27.37
C SER A 861 -0.10 -5.30 26.14
N TRP A 862 -0.56 -4.06 26.06
CA TRP A 862 -1.25 -3.55 24.86
C TRP A 862 -0.32 -3.57 23.63
N ALA A 863 0.92 -3.11 23.77
CA ALA A 863 1.88 -3.08 22.67
C ALA A 863 2.29 -4.47 22.18
N LEU A 864 2.28 -5.47 23.09
CA LEU A 864 2.66 -6.86 22.81
C LEU A 864 1.46 -7.78 22.55
N ALA A 865 0.22 -7.33 22.75
CA ALA A 865 -0.99 -8.15 22.60
C ALA A 865 -1.12 -8.80 21.22
N LYS A 866 -0.56 -8.14 20.20
CA LYS A 866 -0.47 -8.65 18.83
C LYS A 866 0.92 -8.38 18.27
N PRO A 867 1.46 -9.25 17.42
CA PRO A 867 2.80 -9.08 16.84
C PRO A 867 2.90 -7.87 15.91
N ASN A 868 1.77 -7.36 15.42
CA ASN A 868 1.66 -6.38 14.34
C ASN A 868 2.51 -5.13 14.55
N ILE A 869 2.47 -4.52 15.75
CA ILE A 869 3.19 -3.28 16.06
C ILE A 869 4.71 -3.53 16.00
N MET A 870 5.17 -4.56 16.69
CA MET A 870 6.61 -4.89 16.77
C MET A 870 7.14 -5.41 15.43
N ASN A 871 6.40 -6.24 14.72
CA ASN A 871 6.73 -6.70 13.39
C ASN A 871 6.96 -5.53 12.42
N VAL A 872 6.07 -4.56 12.41
CA VAL A 872 6.23 -3.38 11.56
C VAL A 872 7.42 -2.54 11.99
N ALA A 873 7.60 -2.28 13.29
CA ALA A 873 8.70 -1.47 13.79
C ALA A 873 10.07 -2.05 13.42
N VAL A 874 10.28 -3.35 13.66
CA VAL A 874 11.53 -4.04 13.37
C VAL A 874 11.86 -4.05 11.88
N THR A 875 10.86 -4.28 11.03
CA THR A 875 11.04 -4.35 9.57
C THR A 875 11.19 -2.99 8.88
N ARG A 876 11.22 -1.88 9.63
CA ARG A 876 11.59 -0.55 9.08
C ARG A 876 13.09 -0.40 8.91
N ALA A 877 13.90 -1.13 9.70
CA ALA A 877 15.36 -1.11 9.61
C ALA A 877 15.84 -1.99 8.45
N ARG A 878 16.66 -1.45 7.58
CA ARG A 878 17.33 -2.23 6.53
C ARG A 878 18.57 -2.93 7.04
N ARG A 879 19.42 -2.20 7.81
CA ARG A 879 20.72 -2.69 8.25
C ARG A 879 20.93 -2.72 9.75
N ARG A 880 20.40 -1.73 10.50
CA ARG A 880 20.62 -1.66 11.95
C ARG A 880 19.37 -1.35 12.73
N LEU A 881 19.17 -2.09 13.78
CA LEU A 881 18.11 -1.89 14.75
C LEU A 881 18.71 -1.67 16.12
N TYR A 882 18.44 -0.49 16.70
CA TYR A 882 18.76 -0.18 18.08
C TYR A 882 17.47 -0.10 18.89
N VAL A 883 17.25 -1.12 19.74
CA VAL A 883 16.11 -1.14 20.66
C VAL A 883 16.54 -0.49 21.96
N ILE A 884 15.79 0.49 22.45
CA ILE A 884 16.05 1.21 23.69
C ILE A 884 14.86 0.97 24.62
N GLY A 885 15.10 0.33 25.76
CA GLY A 885 14.02 0.02 26.71
C GLY A 885 14.43 -0.94 27.83
N ASN A 886 13.61 -0.97 28.88
CA ASN A 886 13.86 -1.82 30.03
C ASN A 886 13.49 -3.30 29.75
N ARG A 887 14.52 -4.15 29.64
CA ARG A 887 14.34 -5.59 29.39
C ARG A 887 13.45 -6.28 30.43
N ALA A 888 13.57 -5.92 31.70
CA ALA A 888 12.80 -6.56 32.75
C ALA A 888 11.30 -6.40 32.55
N ASN A 889 10.88 -5.31 31.92
CA ASN A 889 9.49 -5.00 31.67
C ASN A 889 9.00 -5.56 30.33
N TRP A 890 9.85 -5.50 29.29
CA TRP A 890 9.46 -5.79 27.91
C TRP A 890 9.72 -7.23 27.45
N PHE A 891 10.58 -8.00 28.12
CA PHE A 891 10.78 -9.42 27.84
C PHE A 891 9.72 -10.26 28.53
N GLN A 892 8.53 -10.28 27.95
CA GLN A 892 7.46 -11.19 28.37
C GLN A 892 7.63 -12.55 27.68
N ASP A 893 7.18 -13.64 28.31
CA ASP A 893 7.42 -15.01 27.87
C ASP A 893 7.04 -15.30 26.41
N SER A 894 5.96 -14.69 25.91
CA SER A 894 5.47 -14.90 24.54
C SER A 894 6.32 -14.24 23.43
N SER A 895 7.12 -13.24 23.77
CA SER A 895 7.96 -12.50 22.81
C SER A 895 9.46 -12.68 23.03
N ARG A 896 9.85 -13.21 24.20
CA ARG A 896 11.25 -13.32 24.63
C ARG A 896 12.11 -14.09 23.63
N ASP A 897 11.64 -15.24 23.16
CA ASP A 897 12.40 -16.09 22.26
C ASP A 897 12.62 -15.41 20.92
N ALA A 898 11.62 -14.69 20.39
CA ALA A 898 11.75 -13.93 19.16
C ALA A 898 12.82 -12.83 19.26
N TRP A 899 12.87 -12.11 20.39
CA TRP A 899 13.89 -11.06 20.61
C TRP A 899 15.31 -11.62 20.81
N MET A 900 15.43 -12.87 21.19
CA MET A 900 16.74 -13.55 21.38
C MET A 900 17.25 -14.22 20.11
N LEU A 901 16.43 -14.29 19.06
CA LEU A 901 16.82 -14.92 17.80
C LEU A 901 17.86 -14.10 17.03
N GLY A 902 18.81 -14.79 16.45
CA GLY A 902 19.71 -14.28 15.44
C GLY A 902 21.04 -13.74 15.94
N GLN A 903 21.17 -13.29 17.19
CA GLN A 903 22.42 -12.67 17.68
C GLN A 903 22.88 -13.16 19.06
N GLY A 904 22.18 -14.11 19.67
CA GLY A 904 22.56 -14.63 20.99
C GLY A 904 22.53 -13.55 22.08
N ARG A 905 23.43 -13.67 23.09
CA ARG A 905 23.50 -12.71 24.19
C ARG A 905 24.22 -11.39 23.84
N ASP A 906 24.99 -11.36 22.78
CA ASP A 906 25.90 -10.25 22.43
C ASP A 906 25.16 -8.99 21.95
N TRP A 907 23.89 -9.11 21.56
CA TRP A 907 23.11 -7.96 21.20
C TRP A 907 22.44 -7.24 22.40
N LEU A 908 22.54 -7.83 23.61
CA LEU A 908 22.00 -7.25 24.84
C LEU A 908 23.10 -6.43 25.52
N VAL A 909 22.95 -5.12 25.53
CA VAL A 909 23.93 -4.15 26.03
C VAL A 909 23.32 -3.33 27.16
N ASP A 910 24.05 -3.15 28.28
CA ASP A 910 23.60 -2.25 29.34
C ASP A 910 23.88 -0.79 28.98
N GLU A 911 23.15 0.17 29.57
CA GLU A 911 23.18 1.59 29.23
C GLU A 911 24.61 2.19 29.30
N ALA A 912 25.38 1.84 30.33
CA ALA A 912 26.75 2.33 30.50
C ALA A 912 27.66 1.91 29.34
N ASP A 913 27.50 0.65 28.89
CA ASP A 913 28.26 0.13 27.76
C ASP A 913 27.78 0.71 26.42
N ALA A 914 26.50 1.04 26.30
CA ALA A 914 25.95 1.72 25.13
C ALA A 914 26.68 3.02 24.83
N ARG A 915 26.84 3.88 25.83
CA ARG A 915 27.60 5.15 25.69
C ARG A 915 29.05 4.91 25.31
N ALA A 916 29.68 3.87 25.86
CA ALA A 916 31.05 3.49 25.53
C ALA A 916 31.19 3.00 24.07
N LEU A 917 30.25 2.24 23.55
CA LEU A 917 30.25 1.77 22.16
C LEU A 917 30.18 2.92 21.14
N PHE A 918 29.44 3.98 21.45
CA PHE A 918 29.32 5.17 20.60
C PHE A 918 30.36 6.26 20.90
N SER A 919 31.15 6.13 21.94
CA SER A 919 32.22 7.10 22.29
C SER A 919 33.54 6.85 21.57
N ARG A 920 33.75 5.65 21.00
CA ARG A 920 35.00 5.27 20.33
C ARG A 920 35.13 5.94 18.95
N SER A 921 36.37 6.29 18.59
CA SER A 921 36.69 6.86 17.26
C SER A 921 36.33 5.86 16.13
N PRO A 922 35.92 6.35 14.95
CA PRO A 922 35.56 5.49 13.80
C PRO A 922 36.68 4.53 13.32
N HIS A 923 37.91 4.79 13.70
CA HIS A 923 39.11 4.02 13.30
C HIS A 923 39.41 2.81 14.22
N HIS A 924 38.60 2.55 15.25
CA HIS A 924 38.84 1.43 16.18
C HIS A 924 37.71 0.41 16.06
N LYS A 925 37.94 -0.73 15.38
CA LYS A 925 37.07 -1.88 15.39
C LYS A 925 36.98 -2.43 16.83
N PRO A 926 35.82 -2.55 17.43
CA PRO A 926 35.69 -3.23 18.71
C PRO A 926 35.86 -4.74 18.48
N HIS A 927 36.97 -5.29 18.89
CA HIS A 927 37.03 -6.69 19.24
C HIS A 927 36.29 -6.83 20.56
N LEU A 928 34.99 -7.21 20.53
CA LEU A 928 34.28 -7.71 21.69
C LEU A 928 34.97 -8.98 22.15
N ARG A 929 35.81 -8.84 23.19
CA ARG A 929 36.31 -9.99 23.94
C ARG A 929 35.13 -10.50 24.79
N LEU A 930 34.70 -11.72 24.50
CA LEU A 930 33.87 -12.55 25.39
C LEU A 930 34.44 -12.45 26.80
N VAL A 931 33.65 -11.92 27.73
CA VAL A 931 33.82 -12.17 29.14
C VAL A 931 32.90 -13.37 29.44
N VAL A 932 33.50 -14.48 29.69
CA VAL A 932 32.89 -15.79 30.05
C VAL A 932 31.99 -15.65 31.27
#